data_9fe6e6eb9bff7a3e3f3d3789baf3d73f
#
_entry.id   9fe6e6eb9bff7a3e3f3d3789baf3d73f
#
_cell.length_a   1.000
_cell.length_b   1.000
_cell.length_c   1.000
_cell.angle_alpha   90.00
_cell.angle_beta   90.00
_cell.angle_gamma   90.00
#
_symmetry.space_group_name_H-M   'P 1'
#
loop_
_entity.id
_entity.type
_entity.pdbx_description
1 polymer ?
#
loop_
_entity_poly.entity_id
_entity_poly.type
_entity_poly.pdbx_seq_one_letter_code
_entity_poly.pdbx_strand_id
1 'polypeptide(L)'
;MSLIGRKEAKYWHNLLMRVWITALTVAIIVWFLPRDSNSKRYNYDVGKPWMYQSFIAQFDFPIYKSEDAIKQEQDSILKGLMPYYNYDPTREKKELERFNKDFSSELTGLSHHYRAIIIDRIHRLYSAGIMNTPEYNAIAHDSTNMVKVVAGKSATPIEIGCIYSTMSAYEALLKDEELSKDRALLQKLNLTNYLEPNLTYDKEKTETERTDMLGSIPLASGMVLSGQKIIDRGEIVDDYTYRVLSSFERELQRRNATQMELTTTFIGQVIYVTILVMLFTMYIALFRKDYFDKPRSIMMLYVMITLFPIAVAMMIEHNWFNVYIVPFAMAAIFARMFMDSRTAFVTQLTIVLICAAAVKYQYEFIIIQIVSGLVAIYSLRELSSRAQVIKTAALVTVSCCAVYLALQMMQETDVLKLDSKMYTHFAVNGVLLLLSYPLMYLIEKTFGFTSNVTLFELSNTFKGVLRNLSEVAPGTFQHSITVGNLAAEVANRIGADSLLVRVGALYHDIGKMTNPAFFTENQAGVNPHDALTCKESARIIIGHVTEGVKIAEKANLPTIIKDFILTHHGRGMAKYFYIKYQNEHPDEVVDKEQFTYPGPNPFTSEQALLMMADTCEAASRSLQEYTEESISSLVDRLIDAQVADGCFKDCPITFRDIAQAKQVLTERLMSIYHTRIQYPELKKE
;
A
#
# COMPACT_ATOMS: atom_id res chain seq x y z
N MET A 1 45.36 9.57 13.32
CA MET A 1 44.22 10.35 12.83
C MET A 1 43.41 10.73 14.03
N SER A 2 43.30 12.02 14.36
CA SER A 2 42.70 12.52 15.59
C SER A 2 41.19 12.20 15.64
N LEU A 3 40.64 12.02 16.85
CA LEU A 3 39.21 11.81 17.11
C LEU A 3 38.33 12.90 16.46
N ILE A 4 38.86 14.11 16.32
CA ILE A 4 38.24 15.26 15.65
C ILE A 4 38.06 14.97 14.15
N GLY A 5 39.05 14.48 13.45
CA GLY A 5 38.98 14.15 12.03
C GLY A 5 37.96 13.01 11.70
N ARG A 6 37.77 12.06 12.62
CA ARG A 6 36.75 11.01 12.47
C ARG A 6 35.31 11.55 12.65
N LYS A 7 35.09 12.50 13.57
CA LYS A 7 33.79 13.15 13.76
C LYS A 7 33.42 14.03 12.56
N GLU A 8 34.37 14.79 12.04
CA GLU A 8 34.19 15.62 10.84
C GLU A 8 33.92 14.77 9.59
N ALA A 9 34.71 13.72 9.37
CA ALA A 9 34.46 12.80 8.24
C ALA A 9 33.08 12.14 8.31
N LYS A 10 32.61 11.74 9.48
CA LYS A 10 31.26 11.19 9.68
C LYS A 10 30.16 12.23 9.44
N TYR A 11 30.38 13.47 9.82
CA TYR A 11 29.45 14.58 9.57
C TYR A 11 29.29 14.85 8.06
N TRP A 12 30.41 14.98 7.34
CA TRP A 12 30.39 15.18 5.89
C TRP A 12 29.79 14.01 5.14
N HIS A 13 30.09 12.78 5.54
CA HIS A 13 29.47 11.59 4.95
C HIS A 13 27.95 11.59 5.13
N ASN A 14 27.46 11.88 6.32
CA ASN A 14 26.03 11.98 6.60
C ASN A 14 25.37 13.13 5.82
N LEU A 15 26.01 14.27 5.68
CA LEU A 15 25.50 15.40 4.92
C LEU A 15 25.39 15.06 3.43
N LEU A 16 26.44 14.49 2.84
CA LEU A 16 26.44 14.06 1.43
C LEU A 16 25.35 13.00 1.16
N MET A 17 25.21 12.02 2.04
CA MET A 17 24.15 11.01 1.92
C MET A 17 22.76 11.65 1.90
N ARG A 18 22.51 12.65 2.73
CA ARG A 18 21.21 13.36 2.81
C ARG A 18 20.94 14.17 1.54
N VAL A 19 21.96 14.89 1.04
CA VAL A 19 21.86 15.61 -0.24
C VAL A 19 21.54 14.64 -1.38
N TRP A 20 22.21 13.49 -1.42
CA TRP A 20 21.96 12.45 -2.40
C TRP A 20 20.51 11.90 -2.32
N ILE A 21 20.03 11.58 -1.13
CA ILE A 21 18.65 11.11 -0.93
C ILE A 21 17.64 12.17 -1.41
N THR A 22 17.86 13.44 -1.05
CA THR A 22 17.00 14.55 -1.49
C THR A 22 16.99 14.69 -3.00
N ALA A 23 18.16 14.70 -3.65
CA ALA A 23 18.28 14.80 -5.09
C ALA A 23 17.66 13.59 -5.82
N LEU A 24 17.89 12.38 -5.31
CA LEU A 24 17.29 11.15 -5.84
C LEU A 24 15.76 11.19 -5.74
N THR A 25 15.21 11.63 -4.61
CA THR A 25 13.76 11.78 -4.42
C THR A 25 13.16 12.73 -5.44
N VAL A 26 13.76 13.91 -5.63
CA VAL A 26 13.32 14.88 -6.64
C VAL A 26 13.38 14.28 -8.03
N ALA A 27 14.50 13.63 -8.39
CA ALA A 27 14.69 13.01 -9.70
C ALA A 27 13.62 11.93 -9.98
N ILE A 28 13.36 11.05 -9.01
CA ILE A 28 12.36 10.00 -9.16
C ILE A 28 10.95 10.61 -9.31
N ILE A 29 10.56 11.53 -8.44
CA ILE A 29 9.22 12.15 -8.51
C ILE A 29 9.02 12.84 -9.86
N VAL A 30 9.98 13.66 -10.30
CA VAL A 30 9.89 14.38 -11.59
C VAL A 30 9.90 13.43 -12.78
N TRP A 31 10.60 12.29 -12.67
CA TRP A 31 10.59 11.28 -13.73
C TRP A 31 9.20 10.71 -13.99
N PHE A 32 8.44 10.44 -12.92
CA PHE A 32 7.09 9.88 -13.00
C PHE A 32 5.98 10.92 -13.20
N LEU A 33 6.19 12.19 -12.83
CA LEU A 33 5.14 13.21 -12.99
C LEU A 33 4.70 13.33 -14.46
N PRO A 34 3.38 13.35 -14.72
CA PRO A 34 2.85 13.51 -16.08
C PRO A 34 3.37 14.80 -16.70
N ARG A 35 3.87 14.70 -17.94
CA ARG A 35 4.45 15.85 -18.67
C ARG A 35 3.45 16.51 -19.61
N ASP A 36 2.27 15.94 -19.77
CA ASP A 36 1.21 16.49 -20.61
C ASP A 36 0.64 17.76 -20.00
N SER A 37 1.33 18.88 -20.25
CA SER A 37 0.93 20.20 -19.79
C SER A 37 -0.34 20.74 -20.48
N ASN A 38 -0.75 20.13 -21.56
CA ASN A 38 -1.79 20.65 -22.44
C ASN A 38 -3.19 20.10 -22.20
N SER A 39 -3.36 19.01 -21.45
CA SER A 39 -4.69 18.46 -21.13
C SER A 39 -5.47 19.30 -20.11
N LYS A 40 -4.87 20.37 -19.56
CA LYS A 40 -5.42 21.07 -18.38
C LYS A 40 -5.47 22.59 -18.48
N ARG A 41 -5.45 23.14 -19.68
CA ARG A 41 -5.53 24.58 -19.84
C ARG A 41 -6.86 25.15 -19.36
N TYR A 42 -7.91 24.33 -19.43
CA TYR A 42 -9.26 24.68 -18.99
C TYR A 42 -9.91 23.51 -18.23
N ASN A 43 -10.51 23.80 -17.08
CA ASN A 43 -11.33 22.84 -16.36
C ASN A 43 -12.80 23.06 -16.76
N TYR A 44 -13.38 22.06 -17.42
CA TYR A 44 -14.77 22.10 -17.86
C TYR A 44 -15.39 20.71 -17.76
N ASP A 45 -16.68 20.67 -17.44
CA ASP A 45 -17.49 19.44 -17.41
C ASP A 45 -18.83 19.75 -18.05
N VAL A 46 -19.49 18.74 -18.60
CA VAL A 46 -20.83 18.86 -19.15
C VAL A 46 -21.80 19.29 -18.05
N GLY A 47 -22.66 20.26 -18.36
CA GLY A 47 -23.63 20.82 -17.43
C GLY A 47 -23.09 21.94 -16.54
N LYS A 48 -21.78 22.23 -16.54
CA LYS A 48 -21.18 23.33 -15.78
C LYS A 48 -20.96 24.58 -16.62
N PRO A 49 -21.04 25.79 -16.02
CA PRO A 49 -20.79 27.02 -16.75
C PRO A 49 -19.29 27.18 -17.06
N TRP A 50 -19.00 27.72 -18.25
CA TRP A 50 -17.64 28.09 -18.66
C TRP A 50 -17.15 29.27 -17.84
N MET A 51 -16.14 29.07 -17.05
CA MET A 51 -15.63 30.04 -16.07
C MET A 51 -14.57 30.99 -16.64
N TYR A 52 -14.09 30.74 -17.85
CA TYR A 52 -13.01 31.49 -18.47
C TYR A 52 -13.55 32.54 -19.45
N GLN A 53 -12.65 33.32 -20.06
CA GLN A 53 -13.02 34.26 -21.13
C GLN A 53 -13.58 33.52 -22.35
N SER A 54 -14.24 34.27 -23.27
CA SER A 54 -14.72 33.73 -24.54
C SER A 54 -13.63 32.92 -25.25
N PHE A 55 -13.96 31.70 -25.64
CA PHE A 55 -13.02 30.82 -26.26
C PHE A 55 -13.25 30.77 -27.78
N ILE A 56 -12.20 31.13 -28.54
CA ILE A 56 -12.18 31.22 -29.99
C ILE A 56 -11.13 30.24 -30.52
N ALA A 57 -11.48 29.47 -31.55
CA ALA A 57 -10.56 28.53 -32.18
C ALA A 57 -9.33 29.26 -32.77
N GLN A 58 -8.15 28.85 -32.38
CA GLN A 58 -6.88 29.40 -32.85
C GLN A 58 -6.41 28.83 -34.19
N PHE A 59 -6.94 27.67 -34.56
CA PHE A 59 -6.63 26.95 -35.82
C PHE A 59 -7.81 26.05 -36.18
N ASP A 60 -7.81 25.58 -37.44
CA ASP A 60 -8.79 24.59 -37.92
C ASP A 60 -8.53 23.21 -37.30
N PHE A 61 -9.58 22.57 -36.78
CA PHE A 61 -9.48 21.24 -36.20
C PHE A 61 -10.73 20.41 -36.37
N PRO A 62 -10.63 19.06 -36.50
CA PRO A 62 -11.75 18.16 -36.58
C PRO A 62 -12.40 17.97 -35.18
N ILE A 63 -13.73 17.83 -35.19
CA ILE A 63 -14.47 17.44 -33.98
C ILE A 63 -14.52 15.92 -33.95
N TYR A 64 -13.75 15.31 -33.04
CA TYR A 64 -13.73 13.85 -32.89
C TYR A 64 -15.04 13.33 -32.26
N LYS A 65 -15.48 12.17 -32.75
CA LYS A 65 -16.60 11.42 -32.14
C LYS A 65 -16.17 10.83 -30.82
N SER A 66 -17.13 10.64 -29.89
CA SER A 66 -16.87 9.87 -28.67
C SER A 66 -16.57 8.40 -28.99
N GLU A 67 -15.83 7.73 -28.13
CA GLU A 67 -15.53 6.30 -28.28
C GLU A 67 -16.80 5.45 -28.35
N ASP A 68 -17.81 5.80 -27.55
CA ASP A 68 -19.10 5.11 -27.58
C ASP A 68 -19.83 5.29 -28.91
N ALA A 69 -19.80 6.50 -29.47
CA ALA A 69 -20.41 6.77 -30.77
C ALA A 69 -19.69 6.00 -31.90
N ILE A 70 -18.37 5.96 -31.87
CA ILE A 70 -17.58 5.17 -32.84
C ILE A 70 -17.92 3.70 -32.71
N LYS A 71 -18.00 3.17 -31.50
CA LYS A 71 -18.33 1.77 -31.24
C LYS A 71 -19.74 1.42 -31.70
N GLN A 72 -20.74 2.28 -31.45
CA GLN A 72 -22.08 2.08 -31.93
C GLN A 72 -22.15 2.08 -33.48
N GLU A 73 -21.40 2.97 -34.14
CA GLU A 73 -21.30 2.99 -35.60
C GLU A 73 -20.59 1.75 -36.14
N GLN A 74 -19.52 1.28 -35.48
CA GLN A 74 -18.84 0.03 -35.80
C GLN A 74 -19.80 -1.17 -35.70
N ASP A 75 -20.52 -1.28 -34.60
CA ASP A 75 -21.48 -2.35 -34.39
C ASP A 75 -22.62 -2.29 -35.42
N SER A 76 -23.06 -1.08 -35.80
CA SER A 76 -24.08 -0.89 -36.82
C SER A 76 -23.62 -1.30 -38.23
N ILE A 77 -22.41 -0.91 -38.60
CA ILE A 77 -21.84 -1.23 -39.91
C ILE A 77 -21.53 -2.73 -40.00
N LEU A 78 -21.00 -3.33 -38.95
CA LEU A 78 -20.70 -4.76 -38.89
C LEU A 78 -21.94 -5.65 -38.99
N LYS A 79 -23.14 -5.16 -38.62
CA LYS A 79 -24.41 -5.85 -38.88
C LYS A 79 -24.68 -6.03 -40.35
N GLY A 80 -24.10 -5.25 -41.24
CA GLY A 80 -24.19 -5.36 -42.70
C GLY A 80 -23.10 -6.23 -43.33
N LEU A 81 -22.19 -6.79 -42.55
CA LEU A 81 -21.12 -7.63 -43.10
C LEU A 81 -21.68 -8.95 -43.61
N MET A 82 -21.40 -9.22 -44.88
CA MET A 82 -21.75 -10.48 -45.51
C MET A 82 -20.48 -11.34 -45.68
N PRO A 83 -20.43 -12.51 -45.05
CA PRO A 83 -19.24 -13.37 -45.15
C PRO A 83 -19.07 -13.92 -46.55
N TYR A 84 -17.83 -14.04 -46.99
CA TYR A 84 -17.45 -14.55 -48.33
C TYR A 84 -17.32 -16.06 -48.32
N TYR A 85 -17.87 -16.69 -49.33
CA TYR A 85 -17.76 -18.11 -49.60
C TYR A 85 -17.28 -18.38 -51.04
N ASN A 86 -16.24 -19.16 -51.16
CA ASN A 86 -15.74 -19.58 -52.49
C ASN A 86 -16.54 -20.78 -52.99
N TYR A 87 -17.09 -20.64 -54.20
CA TYR A 87 -17.78 -21.72 -54.90
C TYR A 87 -16.78 -22.61 -55.66
N ASP A 88 -16.77 -23.90 -55.37
CA ASP A 88 -15.95 -24.91 -56.00
C ASP A 88 -16.79 -25.78 -56.96
N PRO A 89 -16.78 -25.50 -58.26
CA PRO A 89 -17.52 -26.30 -59.26
C PRO A 89 -16.95 -27.70 -59.49
N THR A 90 -15.69 -27.95 -59.04
CA THR A 90 -15.04 -29.24 -59.23
C THR A 90 -15.57 -30.31 -58.29
N ARG A 91 -16.12 -29.88 -57.16
CA ARG A 91 -16.74 -30.78 -56.15
C ARG A 91 -17.93 -31.52 -56.72
N GLU A 92 -18.83 -30.81 -57.36
CA GLU A 92 -20.02 -31.40 -58.04
C GLU A 92 -19.58 -32.51 -58.99
N LYS A 93 -18.66 -32.21 -59.91
CA LYS A 93 -18.21 -33.16 -60.91
C LYS A 93 -17.59 -34.41 -60.27
N LYS A 94 -16.77 -34.22 -59.25
CA LYS A 94 -16.09 -35.30 -58.52
C LYS A 94 -17.13 -36.22 -57.82
N GLU A 95 -18.12 -35.67 -57.13
CA GLU A 95 -19.09 -36.45 -56.38
C GLU A 95 -20.10 -37.12 -57.29
N LEU A 96 -20.48 -36.51 -58.44
CA LEU A 96 -21.31 -37.14 -59.44
C LEU A 96 -20.56 -38.27 -60.17
N GLU A 97 -19.28 -38.13 -60.45
CA GLU A 97 -18.43 -39.21 -61.01
C GLU A 97 -18.32 -40.37 -60.01
N ARG A 98 -18.13 -40.06 -58.77
CA ARG A 98 -18.05 -41.08 -57.65
C ARG A 98 -19.42 -41.79 -57.51
N PHE A 99 -20.52 -41.09 -57.49
CA PHE A 99 -21.85 -41.65 -57.47
C PHE A 99 -22.10 -42.56 -58.66
N ASN A 100 -21.75 -42.10 -59.86
CA ASN A 100 -21.87 -42.87 -61.09
C ASN A 100 -21.05 -44.16 -61.08
N LYS A 101 -19.83 -44.11 -60.54
CA LYS A 101 -18.96 -45.28 -60.39
C LYS A 101 -19.49 -46.28 -59.38
N ASP A 102 -19.92 -45.81 -58.23
CA ASP A 102 -20.39 -46.64 -57.11
C ASP A 102 -21.71 -47.34 -57.47
N PHE A 103 -22.53 -46.75 -58.32
CA PHE A 103 -23.85 -47.27 -58.74
C PHE A 103 -23.88 -47.63 -60.23
N SER A 104 -22.72 -47.94 -60.85
CA SER A 104 -22.63 -48.31 -62.25
C SER A 104 -23.02 -49.76 -62.55
N SER A 105 -23.03 -50.67 -61.57
CA SER A 105 -23.34 -52.12 -61.79
C SER A 105 -24.81 -52.42 -61.45
N GLU A 106 -25.41 -53.30 -62.28
CA GLU A 106 -26.80 -53.83 -62.10
C GLU A 106 -27.01 -54.52 -60.75
N LEU A 107 -25.96 -54.89 -60.05
CA LEU A 107 -25.97 -55.51 -58.72
C LEU A 107 -26.42 -54.56 -57.59
N THR A 108 -26.47 -53.26 -57.79
CA THR A 108 -26.85 -52.28 -56.75
C THR A 108 -28.33 -52.10 -56.59
N GLY A 109 -29.20 -52.68 -57.47
CA GLY A 109 -30.64 -52.58 -57.39
C GLY A 109 -31.26 -51.23 -57.72
N LEU A 110 -30.45 -50.26 -58.17
CA LEU A 110 -30.89 -48.92 -58.52
C LEU A 110 -31.25 -48.88 -60.02
N SER A 111 -32.53 -48.63 -60.35
CA SER A 111 -33.03 -48.45 -61.70
C SER A 111 -32.33 -47.29 -62.44
N HIS A 112 -32.03 -47.43 -63.74
CA HIS A 112 -31.49 -46.33 -64.55
C HIS A 112 -32.31 -45.05 -64.50
N HIS A 113 -33.66 -45.16 -64.38
CA HIS A 113 -34.54 -44.01 -64.21
C HIS A 113 -34.31 -43.28 -62.86
N TYR A 114 -34.28 -43.99 -61.73
CA TYR A 114 -34.01 -43.38 -60.40
C TYR A 114 -32.62 -42.77 -60.32
N ARG A 115 -31.62 -43.42 -60.91
CA ARG A 115 -30.24 -42.92 -61.00
C ARG A 115 -30.20 -41.56 -61.72
N ALA A 116 -30.88 -41.42 -62.88
CA ALA A 116 -30.94 -40.18 -63.65
C ALA A 116 -31.60 -39.04 -62.83
N ILE A 117 -32.70 -39.36 -62.09
CA ILE A 117 -33.39 -38.42 -61.23
C ILE A 117 -32.48 -37.95 -60.10
N ILE A 118 -31.82 -38.88 -59.40
CA ILE A 118 -30.90 -38.54 -58.31
C ILE A 118 -29.76 -37.62 -58.81
N ILE A 119 -29.20 -37.92 -59.96
CA ILE A 119 -28.14 -37.11 -60.57
C ILE A 119 -28.65 -35.69 -60.89
N ASP A 120 -29.83 -35.56 -61.45
CA ASP A 120 -30.46 -34.26 -61.75
C ASP A 120 -30.70 -33.48 -60.48
N ARG A 121 -31.20 -34.11 -59.41
CA ARG A 121 -31.43 -33.45 -58.10
C ARG A 121 -30.14 -33.06 -57.42
N ILE A 122 -29.14 -33.92 -57.43
CA ILE A 122 -27.81 -33.58 -56.87
C ILE A 122 -27.23 -32.42 -57.65
N HIS A 123 -27.33 -32.38 -58.99
CA HIS A 123 -26.89 -31.28 -59.81
C HIS A 123 -27.54 -29.96 -59.44
N ARG A 124 -28.89 -29.96 -59.22
CA ARG A 124 -29.63 -28.76 -58.78
C ARG A 124 -29.17 -28.30 -57.41
N LEU A 125 -28.96 -29.20 -56.43
CA LEU A 125 -28.46 -28.86 -55.11
C LEU A 125 -27.06 -28.24 -55.13
N TYR A 126 -26.16 -28.81 -55.93
CA TYR A 126 -24.82 -28.26 -56.11
C TYR A 126 -24.83 -26.92 -56.85
N SER A 127 -25.72 -26.73 -57.80
CA SER A 127 -25.91 -25.44 -58.51
C SER A 127 -26.43 -24.35 -57.60
N ALA A 128 -27.30 -24.68 -56.63
CA ALA A 128 -27.77 -23.77 -55.60
C ALA A 128 -26.70 -23.47 -54.53
N GLY A 129 -25.78 -24.40 -54.33
CA GLY A 129 -24.72 -24.33 -53.34
C GLY A 129 -24.99 -25.12 -52.07
N ILE A 130 -24.04 -25.92 -51.65
CA ILE A 130 -24.09 -26.71 -50.41
C ILE A 130 -23.01 -26.19 -49.45
N MET A 131 -23.44 -25.84 -48.24
CA MET A 131 -22.62 -25.33 -47.18
C MET A 131 -22.56 -26.33 -46.01
N ASN A 132 -21.52 -26.25 -45.20
CA ASN A 132 -21.42 -27.06 -43.98
C ASN A 132 -22.55 -26.68 -43.00
N THR A 133 -23.22 -27.65 -42.41
CA THR A 133 -24.37 -27.42 -41.53
C THR A 133 -24.12 -26.47 -40.35
N PRO A 134 -23.00 -26.55 -39.59
CA PRO A 134 -22.69 -25.61 -38.53
C PRO A 134 -22.59 -24.16 -39.04
N GLU A 135 -21.93 -23.94 -40.19
CA GLU A 135 -21.74 -22.62 -40.78
C GLU A 135 -23.06 -22.04 -41.28
N TYR A 136 -23.88 -22.88 -41.92
CA TYR A 136 -25.23 -22.52 -42.37
C TYR A 136 -26.11 -22.04 -41.20
N ASN A 137 -26.14 -22.80 -40.11
CA ASN A 137 -26.92 -22.46 -38.92
C ASN A 137 -26.45 -21.17 -38.28
N ALA A 138 -25.13 -20.91 -38.23
CA ALA A 138 -24.60 -19.68 -37.69
C ALA A 138 -25.07 -18.44 -38.47
N ILE A 139 -25.12 -18.51 -39.81
CA ILE A 139 -25.54 -17.40 -40.65
C ILE A 139 -27.07 -17.29 -40.67
N ALA A 140 -27.80 -18.40 -40.65
CA ALA A 140 -29.29 -18.41 -40.65
C ALA A 140 -29.87 -17.72 -39.38
N HIS A 141 -29.09 -17.61 -38.30
CA HIS A 141 -29.44 -16.87 -37.09
C HIS A 141 -28.88 -15.44 -37.07
N ASP A 142 -28.11 -15.04 -38.07
CA ASP A 142 -27.56 -13.68 -38.17
C ASP A 142 -28.58 -12.71 -38.77
N SER A 143 -28.46 -11.44 -38.45
CA SER A 143 -29.38 -10.36 -38.85
C SER A 143 -29.37 -10.08 -40.34
N THR A 144 -28.28 -10.38 -41.06
CA THR A 144 -28.14 -10.16 -42.50
C THR A 144 -28.77 -11.27 -43.34
N ASN A 145 -28.76 -12.50 -42.86
CA ASN A 145 -29.25 -13.71 -43.55
C ASN A 145 -28.75 -13.84 -45.01
N MET A 146 -27.57 -13.23 -45.32
CA MET A 146 -26.98 -13.17 -46.66
C MET A 146 -25.48 -13.52 -46.61
N VAL A 147 -25.01 -14.10 -47.71
CA VAL A 147 -23.57 -14.41 -47.92
C VAL A 147 -23.15 -13.95 -49.34
N LYS A 148 -21.89 -13.60 -49.48
CA LYS A 148 -21.29 -13.30 -50.79
C LYS A 148 -20.62 -14.55 -51.36
N VAL A 149 -21.20 -15.12 -52.41
CA VAL A 149 -20.64 -16.29 -53.09
C VAL A 149 -19.71 -15.85 -54.22
N VAL A 150 -18.47 -16.28 -54.15
CA VAL A 150 -17.40 -15.99 -55.14
C VAL A 150 -17.36 -17.15 -56.16
N ALA A 151 -17.72 -16.85 -57.38
CA ALA A 151 -17.62 -17.77 -58.51
C ALA A 151 -16.70 -17.15 -59.56
N GLY A 152 -15.43 -17.64 -59.66
CA GLY A 152 -14.43 -17.08 -60.54
C GLY A 152 -14.01 -15.66 -60.12
N LYS A 153 -14.31 -14.64 -60.97
CA LYS A 153 -13.97 -13.24 -60.69
C LYS A 153 -15.13 -12.39 -60.17
N SER A 154 -16.30 -12.97 -59.99
CA SER A 154 -17.51 -12.26 -59.49
C SER A 154 -17.89 -12.73 -58.09
N ALA A 155 -18.31 -11.80 -57.25
CA ALA A 155 -18.92 -12.08 -55.95
C ALA A 155 -20.37 -11.60 -55.98
N THR A 156 -21.32 -12.51 -55.79
CA THR A 156 -22.75 -12.22 -55.78
C THR A 156 -23.34 -12.43 -54.40
N PRO A 157 -24.13 -11.48 -53.89
CA PRO A 157 -24.84 -11.68 -52.63
C PRO A 157 -26.00 -12.66 -52.86
N ILE A 158 -26.11 -13.68 -52.03
CA ILE A 158 -27.14 -14.73 -52.05
C ILE A 158 -27.74 -14.85 -50.68
N GLU A 159 -29.07 -14.94 -50.63
CA GLU A 159 -29.79 -15.20 -49.38
C GLU A 159 -29.57 -16.64 -48.91
N ILE A 160 -29.31 -16.85 -47.63
CA ILE A 160 -29.00 -18.17 -47.06
C ILE A 160 -30.15 -19.17 -47.33
N GLY A 161 -31.41 -18.70 -47.46
CA GLY A 161 -32.57 -19.51 -47.82
C GLY A 161 -32.48 -20.13 -49.21
N CYS A 162 -31.66 -19.60 -50.13
CA CYS A 162 -31.42 -20.14 -51.47
C CYS A 162 -30.26 -21.17 -51.51
N ILE A 163 -29.56 -21.36 -50.41
CA ILE A 163 -28.41 -22.28 -50.25
C ILE A 163 -28.86 -23.46 -49.37
N TYR A 164 -28.25 -24.59 -49.56
CA TYR A 164 -28.56 -25.77 -48.74
C TYR A 164 -27.42 -26.00 -47.72
N SER A 165 -27.79 -26.43 -46.52
CA SER A 165 -26.83 -27.13 -45.66
C SER A 165 -26.69 -28.59 -46.14
N THR A 166 -25.57 -29.25 -45.75
CA THR A 166 -25.44 -30.69 -46.07
C THR A 166 -26.65 -31.50 -45.56
N MET A 167 -27.24 -31.10 -44.45
CA MET A 167 -28.41 -31.75 -43.87
C MET A 167 -29.70 -31.40 -44.60
N SER A 168 -29.91 -30.10 -44.89
CA SER A 168 -31.12 -29.69 -45.64
C SER A 168 -31.09 -30.15 -47.10
N ALA A 169 -29.93 -30.29 -47.71
CA ALA A 169 -29.76 -30.90 -49.04
C ALA A 169 -30.21 -32.37 -49.05
N TYR A 170 -29.82 -33.12 -48.03
CA TYR A 170 -30.26 -34.50 -47.87
C TYR A 170 -31.78 -34.58 -47.62
N GLU A 171 -32.33 -33.73 -46.78
CA GLU A 171 -33.78 -33.68 -46.57
C GLU A 171 -34.55 -33.30 -47.83
N ALA A 172 -34.01 -32.39 -48.65
CA ALA A 172 -34.61 -32.02 -49.92
C ALA A 172 -34.71 -33.24 -50.89
N LEU A 173 -33.66 -34.06 -50.94
CA LEU A 173 -33.70 -35.32 -51.71
C LEU A 173 -34.75 -36.29 -51.18
N LEU A 174 -34.91 -36.39 -49.87
CA LEU A 174 -35.90 -37.30 -49.26
C LEU A 174 -37.37 -36.82 -49.40
N LYS A 175 -37.59 -35.54 -49.62
CA LYS A 175 -38.90 -34.89 -49.77
C LYS A 175 -39.30 -34.74 -51.25
N ASP A 176 -38.44 -35.06 -52.21
CA ASP A 176 -38.75 -34.95 -53.63
C ASP A 176 -39.95 -35.88 -54.02
N GLU A 177 -40.85 -35.37 -54.81
CA GLU A 177 -42.12 -36.06 -55.13
C GLU A 177 -41.91 -37.41 -55.86
N GLU A 178 -40.85 -37.52 -56.65
CA GLU A 178 -40.53 -38.75 -57.42
C GLU A 178 -39.72 -39.74 -56.55
N LEU A 179 -38.78 -39.21 -55.74
CA LEU A 179 -37.87 -40.02 -54.94
C LEU A 179 -38.50 -40.44 -53.59
N SER A 180 -39.47 -39.72 -53.08
CA SER A 180 -40.14 -40.03 -51.81
C SER A 180 -40.91 -41.32 -51.78
N LYS A 181 -41.26 -41.85 -52.97
CA LYS A 181 -41.98 -43.13 -53.10
C LYS A 181 -41.16 -44.35 -52.61
N ASP A 182 -39.87 -44.27 -52.75
CA ASP A 182 -38.92 -45.35 -52.31
C ASP A 182 -37.91 -44.87 -51.27
N ARG A 183 -38.41 -44.14 -50.27
CA ARG A 183 -37.62 -43.53 -49.18
C ARG A 183 -36.70 -44.54 -48.47
N ALA A 184 -37.15 -45.80 -48.32
CA ALA A 184 -36.33 -46.81 -47.69
C ALA A 184 -35.10 -47.22 -48.52
N LEU A 185 -35.23 -47.16 -49.86
CA LEU A 185 -34.13 -47.36 -50.78
C LEU A 185 -33.11 -46.21 -50.69
N LEU A 186 -33.58 -44.95 -50.71
CA LEU A 186 -32.74 -43.76 -50.61
C LEU A 186 -31.95 -43.71 -49.32
N GLN A 187 -32.51 -44.14 -48.20
CA GLN A 187 -31.83 -44.24 -46.93
C GLN A 187 -30.69 -45.28 -46.94
N LYS A 188 -30.88 -46.39 -47.63
CA LYS A 188 -29.85 -47.42 -47.81
C LYS A 188 -28.72 -47.02 -48.71
N LEU A 189 -28.90 -46.05 -49.62
CA LEU A 189 -27.91 -45.55 -50.54
C LEU A 189 -26.91 -44.56 -49.91
N ASN A 190 -27.12 -44.18 -48.63
CA ASN A 190 -26.25 -43.27 -47.89
C ASN A 190 -25.87 -41.99 -48.73
N LEU A 191 -26.87 -41.37 -49.34
CA LEU A 191 -26.67 -40.22 -50.26
C LEU A 191 -25.98 -39.03 -49.63
N THR A 192 -25.96 -38.95 -48.32
CA THR A 192 -25.17 -37.94 -47.58
C THR A 192 -23.68 -37.95 -47.94
N ASN A 193 -23.12 -39.10 -48.32
CA ASN A 193 -21.72 -39.24 -48.69
C ASN A 193 -21.34 -38.55 -50.01
N TYR A 194 -22.36 -38.17 -50.81
CA TYR A 194 -22.20 -37.48 -52.10
C TYR A 194 -22.65 -36.03 -52.07
N LEU A 195 -22.96 -35.50 -50.88
CA LEU A 195 -23.39 -34.14 -50.64
C LEU A 195 -22.32 -33.37 -49.84
N GLU A 196 -21.09 -33.34 -50.35
CA GLU A 196 -20.02 -32.58 -49.76
C GLU A 196 -20.19 -31.07 -49.99
N PRO A 197 -19.82 -30.21 -49.06
CA PRO A 197 -19.89 -28.76 -49.25
C PRO A 197 -19.08 -28.29 -50.46
N ASN A 198 -19.66 -27.49 -51.36
CA ASN A 198 -19.00 -26.81 -52.45
C ASN A 198 -18.86 -25.30 -52.21
N LEU A 199 -19.39 -24.83 -51.07
CA LEU A 199 -19.18 -23.48 -50.55
C LEU A 199 -18.24 -23.54 -49.37
N THR A 200 -17.03 -22.94 -49.51
CA THR A 200 -16.02 -22.89 -48.48
C THR A 200 -15.81 -21.46 -47.98
N TYR A 201 -15.80 -21.24 -46.68
CA TYR A 201 -15.64 -19.92 -46.08
C TYR A 201 -14.27 -19.32 -46.48
N ASP A 202 -14.30 -18.09 -46.99
CA ASP A 202 -13.09 -17.31 -47.34
C ASP A 202 -12.83 -16.29 -46.21
N LYS A 203 -11.97 -16.72 -45.25
CA LYS A 203 -11.62 -15.90 -44.12
C LYS A 203 -10.87 -14.62 -44.53
N GLU A 204 -9.97 -14.71 -45.49
CA GLU A 204 -9.13 -13.60 -45.89
C GLU A 204 -9.96 -12.46 -46.49
N LYS A 205 -10.85 -12.79 -47.44
CA LYS A 205 -11.71 -11.79 -48.06
C LYS A 205 -12.73 -11.21 -47.07
N THR A 206 -13.29 -12.04 -46.16
CA THR A 206 -14.20 -11.58 -45.13
C THR A 206 -13.55 -10.60 -44.18
N GLU A 207 -12.33 -10.90 -43.70
CA GLU A 207 -11.59 -9.99 -42.81
C GLU A 207 -11.10 -8.73 -43.53
N THR A 208 -10.77 -8.81 -44.83
CA THR A 208 -10.46 -7.62 -45.63
C THR A 208 -11.66 -6.69 -45.71
N GLU A 209 -12.83 -7.22 -46.10
CA GLU A 209 -14.07 -6.45 -46.17
C GLU A 209 -14.43 -5.83 -44.82
N ARG A 210 -14.27 -6.61 -43.73
CA ARG A 210 -14.51 -6.14 -42.39
C ARG A 210 -13.59 -4.95 -42.04
N THR A 211 -12.29 -5.07 -42.38
CA THR A 211 -11.32 -4.02 -42.13
C THR A 211 -11.62 -2.77 -42.98
N ASP A 212 -12.04 -2.96 -44.23
CA ASP A 212 -12.40 -1.85 -45.13
C ASP A 212 -13.67 -1.14 -44.63
N MET A 213 -14.70 -1.90 -44.17
CA MET A 213 -15.91 -1.35 -43.58
C MET A 213 -15.60 -0.54 -42.31
N LEU A 214 -14.78 -1.06 -41.40
CA LEU A 214 -14.35 -0.35 -40.22
C LEU A 214 -13.49 0.88 -40.55
N GLY A 215 -12.65 0.79 -41.55
CA GLY A 215 -11.81 1.90 -42.04
C GLY A 215 -12.60 3.02 -42.72
N SER A 216 -13.81 2.74 -43.20
CA SER A 216 -14.69 3.74 -43.83
C SER A 216 -15.38 4.69 -42.82
N ILE A 217 -15.33 4.38 -41.51
CA ILE A 217 -15.97 5.20 -40.46
C ILE A 217 -15.19 6.49 -40.27
N PRO A 218 -15.78 7.67 -40.50
CA PRO A 218 -15.09 8.92 -40.23
C PRO A 218 -14.94 9.13 -38.73
N LEU A 219 -13.70 9.33 -38.27
CA LEU A 219 -13.39 9.58 -36.86
C LEU A 219 -13.88 10.97 -36.40
N ALA A 220 -14.17 11.89 -37.32
CA ALA A 220 -14.63 13.22 -37.05
C ALA A 220 -16.09 13.39 -37.48
N SER A 221 -16.87 14.13 -36.67
CA SER A 221 -18.26 14.50 -36.95
C SER A 221 -18.43 15.88 -37.62
N GLY A 222 -17.36 16.66 -37.68
CA GLY A 222 -17.34 18.00 -38.26
C GLY A 222 -15.99 18.67 -38.14
N MET A 223 -15.91 19.96 -38.48
CA MET A 223 -14.69 20.76 -38.42
C MET A 223 -15.02 22.11 -37.82
N VAL A 224 -14.14 22.61 -36.94
CA VAL A 224 -14.18 24.00 -36.41
C VAL A 224 -13.10 24.79 -37.14
N LEU A 225 -13.48 25.97 -37.63
CA LEU A 225 -12.55 26.85 -38.35
C LEU A 225 -11.85 27.83 -37.40
N SER A 226 -10.65 28.24 -37.76
CA SER A 226 -9.90 29.28 -37.05
C SER A 226 -10.72 30.57 -36.98
N GLY A 227 -10.75 31.22 -35.83
CA GLY A 227 -11.57 32.38 -35.57
C GLY A 227 -13.03 32.11 -35.20
N GLN A 228 -13.49 30.87 -35.29
CA GLN A 228 -14.84 30.48 -34.84
C GLN A 228 -14.93 30.51 -33.33
N LYS A 229 -15.98 31.15 -32.79
CA LYS A 229 -16.29 31.15 -31.36
C LYS A 229 -16.84 29.80 -30.96
N ILE A 230 -16.28 29.24 -29.87
CA ILE A 230 -16.67 27.92 -29.35
C ILE A 230 -17.63 28.10 -28.17
N ILE A 231 -17.30 28.95 -27.19
CA ILE A 231 -18.09 29.15 -25.97
C ILE A 231 -17.79 30.52 -25.33
N ASP A 232 -18.79 31.17 -24.74
CA ASP A 232 -18.66 32.40 -23.97
C ASP A 232 -18.60 32.17 -22.45
N ARG A 233 -18.08 33.15 -21.72
CA ARG A 233 -18.04 33.14 -20.26
C ARG A 233 -19.47 33.06 -19.68
N GLY A 234 -19.71 32.07 -18.80
CA GLY A 234 -21.01 31.83 -18.17
C GLY A 234 -21.96 30.96 -18.98
N GLU A 235 -21.62 30.60 -20.21
CA GLU A 235 -22.39 29.67 -21.04
C GLU A 235 -22.19 28.23 -20.54
N ILE A 236 -23.26 27.45 -20.52
CA ILE A 236 -23.22 26.04 -20.03
C ILE A 236 -22.54 25.16 -21.09
N VAL A 237 -21.57 24.38 -20.66
CA VAL A 237 -20.91 23.40 -21.51
C VAL A 237 -21.87 22.24 -21.77
N ASP A 238 -22.42 22.17 -22.98
CA ASP A 238 -23.23 21.04 -23.44
C ASP A 238 -22.35 19.90 -24.00
N ASP A 239 -22.92 18.75 -24.35
CA ASP A 239 -22.20 17.60 -24.90
C ASP A 239 -21.49 17.92 -26.21
N TYR A 240 -22.05 18.80 -27.02
CA TYR A 240 -21.40 19.24 -28.26
C TYR A 240 -20.17 20.10 -27.98
N THR A 241 -20.34 21.12 -27.17
CA THR A 241 -19.24 22.02 -26.77
C THR A 241 -18.13 21.28 -26.05
N TYR A 242 -18.48 20.29 -25.19
CA TYR A 242 -17.51 19.42 -24.54
C TYR A 242 -16.68 18.64 -25.56
N ARG A 243 -17.33 18.05 -26.58
CA ARG A 243 -16.60 17.37 -27.68
C ARG A 243 -15.72 18.30 -28.49
N VAL A 244 -16.18 19.50 -28.76
CA VAL A 244 -15.39 20.53 -29.45
C VAL A 244 -14.15 20.88 -28.64
N LEU A 245 -14.31 21.18 -27.35
CA LEU A 245 -13.20 21.54 -26.45
C LEU A 245 -12.21 20.39 -26.29
N SER A 246 -12.68 19.17 -26.10
CA SER A 246 -11.84 17.99 -25.98
C SER A 246 -11.10 17.67 -27.29
N SER A 247 -11.74 17.91 -28.43
CA SER A 247 -11.12 17.76 -29.76
C SER A 247 -10.04 18.82 -30.00
N PHE A 248 -10.29 20.07 -29.57
CA PHE A 248 -9.30 21.13 -29.60
C PHE A 248 -8.08 20.78 -28.75
N GLU A 249 -8.28 20.31 -27.51
CA GLU A 249 -7.19 19.89 -26.64
C GLU A 249 -6.37 18.74 -27.25
N ARG A 250 -7.04 17.74 -27.82
CA ARG A 250 -6.38 16.60 -28.50
C ARG A 250 -5.53 17.07 -29.69
N GLU A 251 -6.06 17.98 -30.50
CA GLU A 251 -5.34 18.49 -31.66
C GLU A 251 -4.22 19.48 -31.27
N LEU A 252 -4.43 20.24 -30.18
CA LEU A 252 -3.40 21.08 -29.59
C LEU A 252 -2.22 20.22 -29.09
N GLN A 253 -2.50 19.11 -28.41
CA GLN A 253 -1.48 18.14 -27.98
C GLN A 253 -0.71 17.59 -29.18
N ARG A 254 -1.41 17.25 -30.27
CA ARG A 254 -0.79 16.71 -31.49
C ARG A 254 0.12 17.72 -32.20
N ARG A 255 -0.28 19.01 -32.19
CA ARG A 255 0.48 20.11 -32.82
C ARG A 255 1.61 20.62 -31.93
N ASN A 256 1.39 20.67 -30.60
CA ASN A 256 2.30 21.25 -29.62
C ASN A 256 3.26 20.23 -29.01
N ALA A 257 3.34 19.03 -29.51
CA ALA A 257 4.42 18.10 -29.19
C ALA A 257 5.81 18.64 -29.59
N THR A 258 5.97 19.98 -29.57
CA THR A 258 7.22 20.67 -29.82
C THR A 258 8.11 20.47 -28.59
N GLN A 259 9.31 19.95 -28.80
CA GLN A 259 10.34 19.63 -27.80
C GLN A 259 10.60 20.76 -26.79
N MET A 260 10.25 22.00 -27.12
CA MET A 260 10.44 23.19 -26.28
C MET A 260 9.41 23.32 -25.15
N GLU A 261 8.13 22.96 -25.37
CA GLU A 261 7.10 23.01 -24.32
C GLU A 261 7.27 21.91 -23.28
N LEU A 262 7.64 20.70 -23.71
CA LEU A 262 8.00 19.60 -22.81
C LEU A 262 9.17 19.98 -21.90
N THR A 263 10.14 20.74 -22.43
CA THR A 263 11.31 21.20 -21.68
C THR A 263 10.91 22.24 -20.62
N THR A 264 10.04 23.18 -20.96
CA THR A 264 9.57 24.23 -20.03
C THR A 264 8.76 23.62 -18.90
N THR A 265 7.84 22.71 -19.20
CA THR A 265 7.06 21.99 -18.19
C THR A 265 7.96 21.17 -17.28
N PHE A 266 8.93 20.44 -17.85
CA PHE A 266 9.91 19.69 -17.09
C PHE A 266 10.71 20.57 -16.12
N ILE A 267 11.22 21.71 -16.58
CA ILE A 267 11.95 22.66 -15.73
C ILE A 267 11.04 23.17 -14.61
N GLY A 268 9.79 23.52 -14.92
CA GLY A 268 8.80 23.94 -13.92
C GLY A 268 8.54 22.88 -12.87
N GLN A 269 8.38 21.61 -13.27
CA GLN A 269 8.21 20.48 -12.36
C GLN A 269 9.45 20.27 -11.47
N VAL A 270 10.65 20.34 -12.05
CA VAL A 270 11.91 20.25 -11.30
C VAL A 270 11.99 21.32 -10.22
N ILE A 271 11.73 22.58 -10.59
CA ILE A 271 11.77 23.71 -9.65
C ILE A 271 10.73 23.51 -8.54
N TYR A 272 9.48 23.21 -8.89
CA TYR A 272 8.38 23.02 -7.95
C TYR A 272 8.64 21.92 -6.94
N VAL A 273 8.97 20.72 -7.42
CA VAL A 273 9.25 19.55 -6.55
C VAL A 273 10.48 19.82 -5.70
N THR A 274 11.54 20.44 -6.27
CA THR A 274 12.76 20.76 -5.53
C THR A 274 12.46 21.71 -4.38
N ILE A 275 11.65 22.76 -4.59
CA ILE A 275 11.26 23.71 -3.54
C ILE A 275 10.53 22.99 -2.41
N LEU A 276 9.53 22.15 -2.73
CA LEU A 276 8.73 21.44 -1.72
C LEU A 276 9.57 20.43 -0.92
N VAL A 277 10.36 19.62 -1.59
CA VAL A 277 11.24 18.62 -0.93
C VAL A 277 12.34 19.34 -0.12
N MET A 278 12.85 20.46 -0.60
CA MET A 278 13.85 21.26 0.12
C MET A 278 13.27 21.93 1.37
N LEU A 279 12.07 22.47 1.29
CA LEU A 279 11.35 23.02 2.44
C LEU A 279 11.08 21.93 3.49
N PHE A 280 10.67 20.76 3.06
CA PHE A 280 10.50 19.60 3.94
C PHE A 280 11.83 19.20 4.60
N THR A 281 12.91 19.09 3.83
CA THR A 281 14.24 18.76 4.34
C THR A 281 14.72 19.80 5.37
N MET A 282 14.49 21.07 5.06
CA MET A 282 14.84 22.19 5.95
C MET A 282 14.04 22.13 7.26
N TYR A 283 12.74 21.82 7.18
CA TYR A 283 11.92 21.62 8.38
C TYR A 283 12.50 20.51 9.28
N ILE A 284 12.81 19.34 8.73
CA ILE A 284 13.38 18.25 9.51
C ILE A 284 14.76 18.64 10.09
N ALA A 285 15.62 19.28 9.29
CA ALA A 285 16.96 19.66 9.71
C ALA A 285 16.96 20.72 10.83
N LEU A 286 16.05 21.69 10.80
CA LEU A 286 16.01 22.80 11.76
C LEU A 286 15.19 22.47 13.01
N PHE A 287 14.05 21.80 12.85
CA PHE A 287 13.08 21.62 13.94
C PHE A 287 13.03 20.22 14.50
N ARG A 288 13.53 19.22 13.75
CA ARG A 288 13.48 17.80 14.15
C ARG A 288 14.83 17.13 13.97
N LYS A 289 15.83 17.69 14.57
CA LYS A 289 17.21 17.21 14.53
C LYS A 289 17.35 15.77 15.03
N ASP A 290 16.51 15.39 16.00
CA ASP A 290 16.38 14.04 16.54
C ASP A 290 16.03 12.98 15.46
N TYR A 291 15.21 13.33 14.48
CA TYR A 291 14.91 12.46 13.32
C TYR A 291 15.94 12.64 12.21
N PHE A 292 16.39 13.90 12.01
CA PHE A 292 17.39 14.21 10.99
C PHE A 292 18.71 13.45 11.18
N ASP A 293 19.12 13.18 12.42
CA ASP A 293 20.33 12.45 12.74
C ASP A 293 20.18 10.92 12.65
N LYS A 294 18.96 10.41 12.53
CA LYS A 294 18.66 8.98 12.39
C LYS A 294 18.40 8.61 10.91
N PRO A 295 19.30 7.91 10.21
CA PRO A 295 19.15 7.59 8.79
C PRO A 295 17.85 6.85 8.47
N ARG A 296 17.43 5.97 9.35
CA ARG A 296 16.19 5.17 9.18
C ARG A 296 14.92 6.05 9.18
N SER A 297 14.87 7.05 10.06
CA SER A 297 13.75 7.99 10.14
C SER A 297 13.63 8.83 8.88
N ILE A 298 14.74 9.37 8.40
CA ILE A 298 14.79 10.11 7.14
C ILE A 298 14.35 9.21 5.98
N MET A 299 14.91 8.01 5.86
CA MET A 299 14.60 7.10 4.77
C MET A 299 13.10 6.77 4.70
N MET A 300 12.45 6.50 5.84
CA MET A 300 11.00 6.25 5.90
C MET A 300 10.20 7.44 5.36
N LEU A 301 10.53 8.67 5.78
CA LEU A 301 9.84 9.88 5.34
C LEU A 301 9.99 10.12 3.84
N TYR A 302 11.22 9.97 3.31
CA TYR A 302 11.47 10.15 1.88
C TYR A 302 10.83 9.06 1.01
N VAL A 303 10.77 7.81 1.50
CA VAL A 303 10.03 6.74 0.82
C VAL A 303 8.55 7.10 0.72
N MET A 304 7.94 7.62 1.80
CA MET A 304 6.53 8.05 1.77
C MET A 304 6.32 9.21 0.80
N ILE A 305 7.17 10.27 0.84
CA ILE A 305 7.08 11.42 -0.06
C ILE A 305 7.24 11.01 -1.53
N THR A 306 7.96 9.93 -1.81
CA THR A 306 8.20 9.44 -3.17
C THR A 306 7.08 8.52 -3.66
N LEU A 307 6.62 7.60 -2.79
CA LEU A 307 5.68 6.54 -3.17
C LEU A 307 4.31 7.09 -3.61
N PHE A 308 3.75 8.05 -2.87
CA PHE A 308 2.41 8.58 -3.18
C PHE A 308 2.36 9.34 -4.51
N PRO A 309 3.29 10.25 -4.83
CA PRO A 309 3.32 10.90 -6.14
C PRO A 309 3.50 9.91 -7.30
N ILE A 310 4.33 8.86 -7.14
CA ILE A 310 4.47 7.82 -8.15
C ILE A 310 3.13 7.09 -8.37
N ALA A 311 2.47 6.68 -7.29
CA ALA A 311 1.18 6.00 -7.38
C ALA A 311 0.14 6.87 -8.11
N VAL A 312 0.05 8.15 -7.77
CA VAL A 312 -0.85 9.11 -8.44
C VAL A 312 -0.50 9.29 -9.92
N ALA A 313 0.79 9.46 -10.23
CA ALA A 313 1.25 9.63 -11.60
C ALA A 313 0.90 8.42 -12.47
N MET A 314 1.17 7.21 -11.98
CA MET A 314 0.83 5.95 -12.69
C MET A 314 -0.68 5.79 -12.87
N MET A 315 -1.49 6.13 -11.86
CA MET A 315 -2.95 6.07 -11.98
C MET A 315 -3.49 7.03 -13.03
N ILE A 316 -2.92 8.23 -13.12
CA ILE A 316 -3.32 9.23 -14.12
C ILE A 316 -2.88 8.81 -15.52
N GLU A 317 -1.63 8.35 -15.68
CA GLU A 317 -1.07 7.96 -16.98
C GLU A 317 -1.81 6.77 -17.61
N HIS A 318 -2.17 5.78 -16.78
CA HIS A 318 -2.83 4.57 -17.26
C HIS A 318 -4.36 4.59 -17.12
N ASN A 319 -4.95 5.66 -16.61
CA ASN A 319 -6.41 5.77 -16.36
C ASN A 319 -7.00 4.57 -15.58
N TRP A 320 -6.23 4.00 -14.63
CA TRP A 320 -6.67 2.78 -13.94
C TRP A 320 -7.83 3.03 -12.97
N PHE A 321 -7.69 4.05 -12.12
CA PHE A 321 -8.67 4.37 -11.09
C PHE A 321 -8.68 5.87 -10.79
N ASN A 322 -9.71 6.32 -10.08
CA ASN A 322 -9.76 7.68 -9.59
C ASN A 322 -8.73 7.91 -8.47
N VAL A 323 -7.99 9.01 -8.51
CA VAL A 323 -6.92 9.36 -7.55
C VAL A 323 -7.42 9.42 -6.10
N TYR A 324 -8.70 9.70 -5.88
CA TYR A 324 -9.29 9.73 -4.53
C TYR A 324 -9.42 8.35 -3.85
N ILE A 325 -9.15 7.27 -4.56
CA ILE A 325 -9.03 5.92 -3.97
C ILE A 325 -7.73 5.78 -3.19
N VAL A 326 -6.67 6.54 -3.52
CA VAL A 326 -5.37 6.49 -2.84
C VAL A 326 -5.53 6.94 -1.39
N PRO A 327 -5.13 6.11 -0.41
CA PRO A 327 -5.31 6.43 1.01
C PRO A 327 -4.20 7.37 1.51
N PHE A 328 -4.23 8.64 1.12
CA PHE A 328 -3.20 9.64 1.49
C PHE A 328 -3.04 9.80 3.00
N ALA A 329 -4.15 9.71 3.77
CA ALA A 329 -4.10 9.76 5.22
C ALA A 329 -3.22 8.66 5.85
N MET A 330 -2.91 7.59 5.11
CA MET A 330 -1.99 6.53 5.55
C MET A 330 -0.59 7.07 5.82
N ALA A 331 -0.10 8.04 5.04
CA ALA A 331 1.17 8.70 5.30
C ALA A 331 1.16 9.47 6.63
N ALA A 332 0.07 10.19 6.90
CA ALA A 332 -0.11 10.87 8.17
C ALA A 332 -0.21 9.89 9.36
N ILE A 333 -0.91 8.75 9.17
CA ILE A 333 -1.00 7.68 10.16
C ILE A 333 0.40 7.16 10.51
N PHE A 334 1.19 6.75 9.53
CA PHE A 334 2.52 6.21 9.78
C PHE A 334 3.47 7.24 10.40
N ALA A 335 3.50 8.47 9.86
CA ALA A 335 4.32 9.51 10.45
C ALA A 335 3.91 9.84 11.90
N ARG A 336 2.59 9.81 12.22
CA ARG A 336 2.10 10.02 13.59
C ARG A 336 2.45 8.86 14.52
N MET A 337 2.46 7.64 14.03
CA MET A 337 2.71 6.44 14.84
C MET A 337 4.17 6.27 15.22
N PHE A 338 5.09 6.64 14.32
CA PHE A 338 6.53 6.44 14.54
C PHE A 338 7.28 7.74 14.91
N MET A 339 6.61 8.87 14.78
CA MET A 339 7.18 10.20 15.03
C MET A 339 6.21 11.06 15.84
N ASP A 340 5.93 12.27 15.40
CA ASP A 340 5.03 13.19 16.08
C ASP A 340 4.00 13.83 15.13
N SER A 341 3.01 14.50 15.74
CA SER A 341 1.90 15.14 15.01
C SER A 341 2.37 16.24 14.06
N ARG A 342 3.42 16.99 14.40
CA ARG A 342 3.94 18.09 13.58
C ARG A 342 4.61 17.55 12.33
N THR A 343 5.47 16.54 12.50
CA THR A 343 6.14 15.86 11.39
C THR A 343 5.12 15.15 10.49
N ALA A 344 4.10 14.51 11.07
CA ALA A 344 3.03 13.89 10.32
C ALA A 344 2.27 14.89 9.44
N PHE A 345 1.93 16.07 9.99
CA PHE A 345 1.24 17.10 9.25
C PHE A 345 2.07 17.67 8.09
N VAL A 346 3.36 17.99 8.36
CA VAL A 346 4.25 18.52 7.31
C VAL A 346 4.51 17.50 6.21
N THR A 347 4.67 16.21 6.57
CA THR A 347 4.81 15.12 5.60
C THR A 347 3.56 15.01 4.72
N GLN A 348 2.38 14.96 5.33
CA GLN A 348 1.10 14.92 4.62
C GLN A 348 0.94 16.11 3.68
N LEU A 349 1.20 17.32 4.16
CA LEU A 349 1.12 18.55 3.38
C LEU A 349 2.05 18.51 2.15
N THR A 350 3.29 18.08 2.36
CA THR A 350 4.28 17.95 1.26
C THR A 350 3.81 16.96 0.20
N ILE A 351 3.33 15.78 0.59
CA ILE A 351 2.81 14.77 -0.32
C ILE A 351 1.62 15.33 -1.11
N VAL A 352 0.65 15.93 -0.42
CA VAL A 352 -0.56 16.48 -1.04
C VAL A 352 -0.24 17.55 -2.05
N LEU A 353 0.66 18.48 -1.71
CA LEU A 353 1.06 19.55 -2.62
C LEU A 353 1.78 19.03 -3.86
N ILE A 354 2.69 18.05 -3.71
CA ILE A 354 3.36 17.43 -4.86
C ILE A 354 2.35 16.73 -5.76
N CYS A 355 1.43 15.93 -5.19
CA CYS A 355 0.41 15.20 -5.94
C CYS A 355 -0.60 16.13 -6.61
N ALA A 356 -0.94 17.25 -5.98
CA ALA A 356 -1.88 18.23 -6.53
C ALA A 356 -1.42 18.79 -7.88
N ALA A 357 -0.10 18.89 -8.12
CA ALA A 357 0.43 19.32 -9.42
C ALA A 357 0.02 18.42 -10.59
N ALA A 358 -0.32 17.15 -10.32
CA ALA A 358 -0.74 16.18 -11.32
C ALA A 358 -2.27 16.04 -11.46
N VAL A 359 -3.06 16.49 -10.49
CA VAL A 359 -4.51 16.29 -10.44
C VAL A 359 -5.28 17.41 -11.13
N LYS A 360 -6.40 17.08 -11.81
CA LYS A 360 -7.23 18.05 -12.54
C LYS A 360 -7.86 19.11 -11.61
N TYR A 361 -8.51 18.69 -10.52
CA TYR A 361 -9.17 19.57 -9.54
C TYR A 361 -8.29 19.78 -8.31
N GLN A 362 -7.25 20.62 -8.47
CA GLN A 362 -6.21 20.81 -7.47
C GLN A 362 -6.75 21.34 -6.15
N TYR A 363 -7.63 22.36 -6.18
CA TYR A 363 -8.18 23.00 -4.99
C TYR A 363 -9.00 22.02 -4.13
N GLU A 364 -9.93 21.28 -4.74
CA GLU A 364 -10.76 20.29 -4.08
C GLU A 364 -9.89 19.18 -3.48
N PHE A 365 -8.94 18.68 -4.28
CA PHE A 365 -8.00 17.66 -3.86
C PHE A 365 -7.19 18.09 -2.62
N ILE A 366 -6.61 19.29 -2.64
CA ILE A 366 -5.79 19.82 -1.54
C ILE A 366 -6.63 19.88 -0.26
N ILE A 367 -7.83 20.47 -0.32
CA ILE A 367 -8.68 20.61 0.87
C ILE A 367 -9.08 19.26 1.44
N ILE A 368 -9.59 18.35 0.61
CA ILE A 368 -10.04 17.03 1.05
C ILE A 368 -8.87 16.27 1.69
N GLN A 369 -7.69 16.26 1.06
CA GLN A 369 -6.55 15.48 1.56
C GLN A 369 -5.87 16.11 2.79
N ILE A 370 -5.90 17.44 2.94
CA ILE A 370 -5.43 18.10 4.18
C ILE A 370 -6.37 17.75 5.32
N VAL A 371 -7.68 17.86 5.13
CA VAL A 371 -8.66 17.52 6.18
C VAL A 371 -8.55 16.02 6.55
N SER A 372 -8.44 15.12 5.57
CA SER A 372 -8.27 13.70 5.82
C SER A 372 -7.04 13.40 6.69
N GLY A 373 -5.91 14.05 6.38
CA GLY A 373 -4.68 13.92 7.16
C GLY A 373 -4.79 14.48 8.58
N LEU A 374 -5.42 15.64 8.74
CA LEU A 374 -5.66 16.25 10.06
C LEU A 374 -6.56 15.36 10.93
N VAL A 375 -7.66 14.85 10.39
CA VAL A 375 -8.57 13.93 11.09
C VAL A 375 -7.84 12.67 11.51
N ALA A 376 -6.99 12.11 10.63
CA ALA A 376 -6.17 10.96 10.96
C ALA A 376 -5.21 11.25 12.12
N ILE A 377 -4.50 12.40 12.10
CA ILE A 377 -3.57 12.80 13.16
C ILE A 377 -4.29 12.98 14.49
N TYR A 378 -5.45 13.66 14.52
CA TYR A 378 -6.21 13.90 15.73
C TYR A 378 -6.82 12.61 16.30
N SER A 379 -7.33 11.74 15.45
CA SER A 379 -7.90 10.46 15.85
C SER A 379 -6.87 9.53 16.51
N LEU A 380 -5.57 9.67 16.16
CA LEU A 380 -4.47 8.87 16.68
C LEU A 380 -3.70 9.55 17.84
N ARG A 381 -4.32 10.51 18.55
CA ARG A 381 -3.66 11.20 19.67
C ARG A 381 -3.24 10.22 20.77
N GLU A 382 -4.08 9.25 21.09
CA GLU A 382 -3.82 8.23 22.10
C GLU A 382 -3.95 6.84 21.47
N LEU A 383 -2.85 6.28 21.01
CA LEU A 383 -2.81 4.99 20.32
C LEU A 383 -2.69 3.87 21.36
N SER A 384 -3.83 3.45 21.91
CA SER A 384 -3.88 2.40 22.92
C SER A 384 -4.42 1.05 22.43
N SER A 385 -5.05 0.99 21.24
CA SER A 385 -5.68 -0.24 20.77
C SER A 385 -5.73 -0.36 19.24
N ARG A 386 -5.81 -1.62 18.76
CA ARG A 386 -6.02 -1.95 17.34
C ARG A 386 -7.31 -1.36 16.77
N ALA A 387 -8.36 -1.26 17.61
CA ALA A 387 -9.65 -0.68 17.24
C ALA A 387 -9.55 0.80 16.85
N GLN A 388 -8.51 1.51 17.30
CA GLN A 388 -8.29 2.91 16.96
C GLN A 388 -8.05 3.12 15.46
N VAL A 389 -7.36 2.19 14.79
CA VAL A 389 -7.13 2.27 13.33
C VAL A 389 -8.44 2.18 12.56
N ILE A 390 -9.34 1.28 12.97
CA ILE A 390 -10.68 1.13 12.33
C ILE A 390 -11.49 2.41 12.53
N LYS A 391 -11.49 2.95 13.75
CA LYS A 391 -12.18 4.20 14.07
C LYS A 391 -11.62 5.37 13.27
N THR A 392 -10.30 5.44 13.12
CA THR A 392 -9.62 6.47 12.31
C THR A 392 -10.02 6.36 10.84
N ALA A 393 -10.02 5.16 10.25
CA ALA A 393 -10.42 4.94 8.87
C ALA A 393 -11.88 5.40 8.64
N ALA A 394 -12.80 5.04 9.53
CA ALA A 394 -14.19 5.49 9.45
C ALA A 394 -14.32 7.02 9.55
N LEU A 395 -13.64 7.66 10.52
CA LEU A 395 -13.67 9.11 10.69
C LEU A 395 -13.10 9.85 9.48
N VAL A 396 -12.00 9.37 8.90
CA VAL A 396 -11.40 9.92 7.68
C VAL A 396 -12.39 9.81 6.52
N THR A 397 -13.00 8.66 6.31
CA THR A 397 -13.98 8.45 5.24
C THR A 397 -15.17 9.40 5.38
N VAL A 398 -15.74 9.51 6.58
CA VAL A 398 -16.86 10.42 6.85
C VAL A 398 -16.46 11.87 6.62
N SER A 399 -15.27 12.26 7.06
CA SER A 399 -14.76 13.65 6.85
C SER A 399 -14.55 13.96 5.37
N CYS A 400 -14.00 13.04 4.58
CA CYS A 400 -13.85 13.23 3.12
C CYS A 400 -15.22 13.40 2.45
N CYS A 401 -16.20 12.57 2.80
CA CYS A 401 -17.56 12.68 2.29
C CYS A 401 -18.21 14.01 2.66
N ALA A 402 -18.06 14.46 3.91
CA ALA A 402 -18.63 15.71 4.39
C ALA A 402 -18.00 16.94 3.71
N VAL A 403 -16.68 16.95 3.58
CA VAL A 403 -15.95 18.06 2.91
C VAL A 403 -16.32 18.09 1.42
N TYR A 404 -16.36 16.93 0.76
CA TYR A 404 -16.74 16.87 -0.65
C TYR A 404 -18.18 17.34 -0.87
N LEU A 405 -19.13 16.91 -0.01
CA LEU A 405 -20.50 17.40 -0.04
C LEU A 405 -20.56 18.93 0.11
N ALA A 406 -19.84 19.47 1.08
CA ALA A 406 -19.80 20.91 1.30
C ALA A 406 -19.25 21.69 0.09
N LEU A 407 -18.16 21.19 -0.52
CA LEU A 407 -17.59 21.78 -1.74
C LEU A 407 -18.55 21.72 -2.92
N GLN A 408 -19.24 20.59 -3.10
CA GLN A 408 -20.27 20.47 -4.14
C GLN A 408 -21.43 21.44 -3.90
N MET A 409 -21.96 21.52 -2.67
CA MET A 409 -23.05 22.46 -2.33
C MET A 409 -22.67 23.94 -2.52
N MET A 410 -21.39 24.26 -2.44
CA MET A 410 -20.87 25.62 -2.74
C MET A 410 -20.82 25.91 -4.25
N GLN A 411 -20.70 24.87 -5.09
CA GLN A 411 -20.54 25.01 -6.54
C GLN A 411 -21.87 24.79 -7.28
N GLU A 412 -22.73 23.90 -6.79
CA GLU A 412 -23.99 23.47 -7.41
C GLU A 412 -25.18 24.00 -6.60
N THR A 413 -26.11 24.62 -7.30
CA THR A 413 -27.36 25.13 -6.67
C THR A 413 -28.44 24.04 -6.55
N ASP A 414 -28.32 22.94 -7.32
CA ASP A 414 -29.29 21.86 -7.38
C ASP A 414 -28.72 20.58 -6.73
N VAL A 415 -29.26 20.24 -5.56
CA VAL A 415 -28.85 19.08 -4.75
C VAL A 415 -29.02 17.74 -5.49
N LEU A 416 -29.94 17.68 -6.49
CA LEU A 416 -30.21 16.46 -7.27
C LEU A 416 -29.10 16.14 -8.30
N LYS A 417 -28.21 17.11 -8.58
CA LYS A 417 -27.11 16.96 -9.53
C LYS A 417 -25.77 16.57 -8.89
N LEU A 418 -25.78 16.23 -7.60
CA LEU A 418 -24.56 15.85 -6.87
C LEU A 418 -23.98 14.55 -7.42
N ASP A 419 -22.68 14.54 -7.71
CA ASP A 419 -21.97 13.35 -8.19
C ASP A 419 -21.82 12.29 -7.09
N SER A 420 -22.69 11.28 -7.14
CA SER A 420 -22.68 10.18 -6.15
C SER A 420 -21.49 9.22 -6.29
N LYS A 421 -20.82 9.18 -7.46
CA LYS A 421 -19.72 8.24 -7.73
C LYS A 421 -18.50 8.50 -6.84
N MET A 422 -18.25 9.76 -6.46
CA MET A 422 -17.11 10.11 -5.60
C MET A 422 -17.20 9.49 -4.21
N TYR A 423 -18.40 9.31 -3.65
CA TYR A 423 -18.58 8.67 -2.34
C TYR A 423 -18.13 7.21 -2.34
N THR A 424 -18.28 6.51 -3.47
CA THR A 424 -17.79 5.13 -3.60
C THR A 424 -16.26 5.10 -3.57
N HIS A 425 -15.57 6.09 -4.17
CA HIS A 425 -14.12 6.20 -4.11
C HIS A 425 -13.62 6.46 -2.69
N PHE A 426 -14.32 7.32 -1.92
CA PHE A 426 -13.99 7.53 -0.50
C PHE A 426 -14.25 6.30 0.36
N ALA A 427 -15.29 5.52 0.07
CA ALA A 427 -15.55 4.26 0.77
C ALA A 427 -14.42 3.24 0.51
N VAL A 428 -13.99 3.10 -0.74
CA VAL A 428 -12.83 2.25 -1.10
C VAL A 428 -11.54 2.75 -0.41
N ASN A 429 -11.30 4.07 -0.40
CA ASN A 429 -10.19 4.68 0.32
C ASN A 429 -10.21 4.30 1.81
N GLY A 430 -11.38 4.37 2.47
CA GLY A 430 -11.56 3.97 3.86
C GLY A 430 -11.21 2.51 4.11
N VAL A 431 -11.60 1.61 3.21
CA VAL A 431 -11.22 0.19 3.29
C VAL A 431 -9.71 0.02 3.13
N LEU A 432 -9.10 0.72 2.19
CA LEU A 432 -7.64 0.68 2.00
C LEU A 432 -6.86 1.26 3.20
N LEU A 433 -7.43 2.23 3.93
CA LEU A 433 -6.82 2.73 5.17
C LEU A 433 -6.70 1.65 6.25
N LEU A 434 -7.55 0.62 6.26
CA LEU A 434 -7.41 -0.51 7.18
C LEU A 434 -6.12 -1.29 6.96
N LEU A 435 -5.56 -1.26 5.74
CA LEU A 435 -4.26 -1.87 5.44
C LEU A 435 -3.09 -1.17 6.17
N SER A 436 -3.32 0.02 6.74
CA SER A 436 -2.30 0.69 7.56
C SER A 436 -1.84 -0.18 8.74
N TYR A 437 -2.73 -1.01 9.29
CA TYR A 437 -2.39 -1.90 10.40
C TYR A 437 -1.36 -2.99 10.01
N PRO A 438 -1.59 -3.85 9.00
CA PRO A 438 -0.59 -4.84 8.60
C PRO A 438 0.68 -4.19 8.00
N LEU A 439 0.54 -3.05 7.30
CA LEU A 439 1.69 -2.31 6.76
C LEU A 439 2.56 -1.68 7.87
N MET A 440 1.99 -1.34 9.02
CA MET A 440 2.75 -0.87 10.18
C MET A 440 3.81 -1.90 10.60
N TYR A 441 3.44 -3.19 10.71
CA TYR A 441 4.40 -4.24 11.02
C TYR A 441 5.54 -4.34 9.98
N LEU A 442 5.20 -4.16 8.70
CA LEU A 442 6.21 -4.13 7.64
C LEU A 442 7.19 -2.96 7.80
N ILE A 443 6.68 -1.77 8.14
CA ILE A 443 7.48 -0.56 8.39
C ILE A 443 8.37 -0.76 9.62
N GLU A 444 7.83 -1.29 10.72
CA GLU A 444 8.61 -1.61 11.92
C GLU A 444 9.78 -2.53 11.60
N LYS A 445 9.52 -3.61 10.87
CA LYS A 445 10.54 -4.59 10.50
C LYS A 445 11.59 -4.03 9.53
N THR A 446 11.16 -3.21 8.56
CA THR A 446 12.05 -2.67 7.52
C THR A 446 12.93 -1.55 8.06
N PHE A 447 12.36 -0.63 8.83
CA PHE A 447 13.06 0.55 9.33
C PHE A 447 13.55 0.40 10.77
N GLY A 448 13.17 -0.68 11.47
CA GLY A 448 13.60 -0.96 12.84
C GLY A 448 12.99 0.00 13.86
N PHE A 449 11.78 0.49 13.62
CA PHE A 449 10.98 1.24 14.57
C PHE A 449 10.25 0.30 15.53
N THR A 450 9.78 0.87 16.64
CA THR A 450 8.89 0.17 17.57
C THR A 450 7.70 1.09 17.84
N SER A 451 6.51 0.64 17.49
CA SER A 451 5.28 1.42 17.74
C SER A 451 4.77 1.22 19.16
N ASN A 452 3.92 2.14 19.62
CA ASN A 452 3.23 1.99 20.88
C ASN A 452 2.35 0.72 20.92
N VAL A 453 1.86 0.25 19.77
CA VAL A 453 1.09 -1.00 19.68
C VAL A 453 1.98 -2.20 20.04
N THR A 454 3.18 -2.25 19.48
CA THR A 454 4.18 -3.29 19.81
C THR A 454 4.59 -3.20 21.28
N LEU A 455 4.80 -2.00 21.83
CA LEU A 455 5.08 -1.83 23.28
C LEU A 455 3.92 -2.32 24.13
N PHE A 456 2.66 -2.05 23.77
CA PHE A 456 1.50 -2.58 24.45
C PHE A 456 1.43 -4.12 24.40
N GLU A 457 1.72 -4.71 23.26
CA GLU A 457 1.77 -6.17 23.15
C GLU A 457 2.87 -6.78 24.00
N LEU A 458 4.03 -6.14 24.07
CA LEU A 458 5.16 -6.53 24.93
C LEU A 458 4.89 -6.30 26.43
N SER A 459 3.99 -5.39 26.80
CA SER A 459 3.60 -5.18 28.21
C SER A 459 2.70 -6.27 28.77
N ASN A 460 2.25 -7.22 27.94
CA ASN A 460 1.40 -8.32 28.37
C ASN A 460 2.19 -9.37 29.15
N THR A 461 2.06 -9.35 30.46
CA THR A 461 2.78 -10.22 31.40
C THR A 461 2.35 -11.69 31.35
N PHE A 462 1.22 -12.02 30.71
CA PHE A 462 0.70 -13.39 30.61
C PHE A 462 1.24 -14.17 29.42
N LYS A 463 2.14 -13.59 28.62
CA LYS A 463 2.65 -14.21 27.38
C LYS A 463 4.17 -14.16 27.27
N GLY A 464 4.72 -15.10 26.52
CA GLY A 464 6.11 -15.08 26.08
C GLY A 464 7.14 -15.08 27.22
N VAL A 465 8.15 -14.24 27.10
CA VAL A 465 9.27 -14.16 28.03
C VAL A 465 8.85 -13.70 29.43
N LEU A 466 7.90 -12.76 29.53
CA LEU A 466 7.43 -12.23 30.82
C LEU A 466 6.67 -13.28 31.63
N ARG A 467 5.88 -14.11 30.98
CA ARG A 467 5.25 -15.26 31.65
C ARG A 467 6.31 -16.21 32.19
N ASN A 468 7.30 -16.56 31.37
CA ASN A 468 8.39 -17.43 31.82
C ASN A 468 9.17 -16.81 33.00
N LEU A 469 9.43 -15.49 32.93
CA LEU A 469 10.06 -14.75 34.06
C LEU A 469 9.24 -14.88 35.34
N SER A 470 7.92 -14.73 35.27
CA SER A 470 7.02 -14.83 36.44
C SER A 470 6.99 -16.24 37.06
N GLU A 471 7.20 -17.29 36.25
CA GLU A 471 7.22 -18.69 36.72
C GLU A 471 8.60 -19.10 37.26
N VAL A 472 9.70 -18.66 36.62
CA VAL A 472 11.08 -19.09 36.94
C VAL A 472 11.75 -18.20 37.98
N ALA A 473 11.49 -16.90 37.96
CA ALA A 473 12.10 -15.89 38.84
C ALA A 473 11.05 -14.89 39.35
N PRO A 474 10.08 -15.31 40.19
CA PRO A 474 8.95 -14.48 40.61
C PRO A 474 9.36 -13.23 41.39
N GLY A 475 10.46 -13.26 42.15
CA GLY A 475 11.00 -12.10 42.86
C GLY A 475 11.52 -11.04 41.88
N THR A 476 12.28 -11.44 40.83
CA THR A 476 12.72 -10.56 39.78
C THR A 476 11.56 -10.00 38.97
N PHE A 477 10.52 -10.81 38.69
CA PHE A 477 9.31 -10.33 38.01
C PHE A 477 8.61 -9.23 38.81
N GLN A 478 8.42 -9.40 40.13
CA GLN A 478 7.81 -8.39 40.99
C GLN A 478 8.67 -7.11 41.09
N HIS A 479 9.99 -7.26 41.20
CA HIS A 479 10.95 -6.16 41.13
C HIS A 479 10.79 -5.37 39.83
N SER A 480 10.78 -6.05 38.67
CA SER A 480 10.65 -5.41 37.36
C SER A 480 9.32 -4.63 37.21
N ILE A 481 8.21 -5.13 37.77
CA ILE A 481 6.94 -4.39 37.81
C ILE A 481 7.08 -3.13 38.68
N THR A 482 7.68 -3.23 39.83
CA THR A 482 7.83 -2.09 40.77
C THR A 482 8.73 -1.02 40.16
N VAL A 483 9.88 -1.40 39.65
CA VAL A 483 10.80 -0.51 38.92
C VAL A 483 10.11 0.14 37.73
N GLY A 484 9.34 -0.64 36.95
CA GLY A 484 8.60 -0.14 35.81
C GLY A 484 7.55 0.93 36.18
N ASN A 485 6.87 0.75 37.29
CA ASN A 485 5.91 1.74 37.80
C ASN A 485 6.62 3.02 38.27
N LEU A 486 7.73 2.88 39.01
CA LEU A 486 8.54 4.01 39.48
C LEU A 486 9.09 4.82 38.32
N ALA A 487 9.76 4.15 37.39
CA ALA A 487 10.39 4.79 36.24
C ALA A 487 9.36 5.45 35.28
N ALA A 488 8.19 4.82 35.10
CA ALA A 488 7.12 5.39 34.27
C ALA A 488 6.54 6.68 34.88
N GLU A 489 6.42 6.74 36.20
CA GLU A 489 5.93 7.95 36.89
C GLU A 489 6.92 9.12 36.75
N VAL A 490 8.22 8.84 36.88
CA VAL A 490 9.26 9.82 36.61
C VAL A 490 9.19 10.29 35.13
N ALA A 491 9.07 9.36 34.20
CA ALA A 491 8.95 9.66 32.78
C ALA A 491 7.76 10.58 32.46
N ASN A 492 6.58 10.30 33.06
CA ASN A 492 5.41 11.19 32.93
C ASN A 492 5.71 12.62 33.42
N ARG A 493 6.46 12.75 34.51
CA ARG A 493 6.76 14.06 35.12
C ARG A 493 7.70 14.90 34.27
N ILE A 494 8.69 14.28 33.64
CA ILE A 494 9.69 14.99 32.82
C ILE A 494 9.30 15.07 31.33
N GLY A 495 8.21 14.39 30.91
CA GLY A 495 7.75 14.37 29.53
C GLY A 495 8.47 13.35 28.64
N ALA A 496 9.11 12.33 29.22
CA ALA A 496 9.67 11.19 28.51
C ALA A 496 8.60 10.11 28.22
N ASP A 497 8.94 9.08 27.42
CA ASP A 497 8.03 8.02 27.06
C ASP A 497 7.84 7.01 28.19
N SER A 498 6.76 7.19 28.96
CA SER A 498 6.44 6.36 30.13
C SER A 498 6.08 4.92 29.78
N LEU A 499 5.48 4.66 28.60
CA LEU A 499 5.17 3.31 28.14
C LEU A 499 6.46 2.56 27.78
N LEU A 500 7.35 3.22 27.07
CA LEU A 500 8.65 2.65 26.70
C LEU A 500 9.49 2.29 27.92
N VAL A 501 9.60 3.21 28.87
CA VAL A 501 10.35 2.97 30.12
C VAL A 501 9.76 1.80 30.90
N ARG A 502 8.42 1.76 31.03
CA ARG A 502 7.74 0.67 31.72
C ARG A 502 7.99 -0.68 31.08
N VAL A 503 7.87 -0.75 29.73
CA VAL A 503 8.15 -1.99 29.00
C VAL A 503 9.63 -2.35 29.09
N GLY A 504 10.56 -1.39 28.96
CA GLY A 504 11.98 -1.62 29.16
C GLY A 504 12.29 -2.22 30.53
N ALA A 505 11.66 -1.69 31.59
CA ALA A 505 11.79 -2.19 32.94
C ALA A 505 11.26 -3.63 33.12
N LEU A 506 10.16 -4.01 32.42
CA LEU A 506 9.67 -5.39 32.50
C LEU A 506 10.67 -6.42 31.95
N TYR A 507 11.56 -6.01 31.04
CA TYR A 507 12.50 -6.92 30.38
C TYR A 507 13.96 -6.74 30.82
N HIS A 508 14.31 -5.70 31.60
CA HIS A 508 15.72 -5.37 31.87
C HIS A 508 16.49 -6.52 32.51
N ASP A 509 15.83 -7.29 33.36
CA ASP A 509 16.37 -8.34 34.20
C ASP A 509 16.02 -9.77 33.76
N ILE A 510 15.55 -10.00 32.54
CA ILE A 510 15.15 -11.34 32.06
C ILE A 510 16.29 -12.34 32.08
N GLY A 511 17.54 -11.90 32.07
CA GLY A 511 18.72 -12.77 32.15
C GLY A 511 18.89 -13.46 33.50
N LYS A 512 18.28 -12.95 34.57
CA LYS A 512 18.28 -13.59 35.90
C LYS A 512 17.56 -14.95 35.88
N MET A 513 16.70 -15.21 34.88
CA MET A 513 16.09 -16.54 34.70
C MET A 513 17.09 -17.67 34.51
N THR A 514 18.32 -17.39 34.05
CA THR A 514 19.35 -18.42 33.87
C THR A 514 19.83 -19.00 35.19
N ASN A 515 19.96 -18.16 36.20
CA ASN A 515 20.44 -18.55 37.52
C ASN A 515 19.65 -17.81 38.63
N PRO A 516 18.34 -18.03 38.80
CA PRO A 516 17.50 -17.19 39.66
C PRO A 516 17.90 -17.22 41.13
N ALA A 517 18.35 -18.35 41.67
CA ALA A 517 18.74 -18.50 43.06
C ALA A 517 19.95 -17.64 43.48
N PHE A 518 20.72 -17.14 42.55
CA PHE A 518 21.87 -16.26 42.85
C PHE A 518 21.46 -14.79 43.09
N PHE A 519 20.21 -14.44 42.81
CA PHE A 519 19.69 -13.07 43.01
C PHE A 519 18.82 -13.05 44.26
N THR A 520 19.13 -12.12 45.16
CA THR A 520 18.57 -12.05 46.56
C THR A 520 17.04 -12.06 46.56
N GLU A 521 16.40 -11.43 45.59
CA GLU A 521 14.93 -11.35 45.49
C GLU A 521 14.27 -12.70 45.17
N ASN A 522 15.04 -13.71 44.71
CA ASN A 522 14.53 -15.07 44.44
C ASN A 522 15.07 -16.12 45.39
N GLN A 523 15.91 -15.75 46.38
CA GLN A 523 16.47 -16.70 47.35
C GLN A 523 15.46 -17.20 48.36
N ALA A 524 15.52 -18.50 48.64
CA ALA A 524 14.67 -19.16 49.66
C ALA A 524 15.53 -19.71 50.83
N GLY A 525 16.28 -18.82 51.51
CA GLY A 525 16.98 -19.14 52.75
C GLY A 525 18.43 -19.64 52.64
N VAL A 526 18.88 -20.08 51.47
CA VAL A 526 20.31 -20.47 51.21
C VAL A 526 20.90 -19.53 50.19
N ASN A 527 22.06 -18.94 50.47
CA ASN A 527 22.74 -18.08 49.56
C ASN A 527 23.79 -18.87 48.75
N PRO A 528 23.59 -19.16 47.45
CA PRO A 528 24.56 -19.94 46.65
C PRO A 528 25.93 -19.28 46.51
N HIS A 529 26.05 -17.97 46.72
CA HIS A 529 27.31 -17.24 46.68
C HIS A 529 28.27 -17.63 47.82
N ASP A 530 27.77 -18.21 48.90
CA ASP A 530 28.61 -18.60 50.02
C ASP A 530 29.57 -19.77 49.68
N ALA A 531 29.23 -20.53 48.64
CA ALA A 531 30.08 -21.63 48.14
C ALA A 531 31.04 -21.20 47.00
N LEU A 532 31.02 -19.93 46.58
CA LEU A 532 31.77 -19.43 45.44
C LEU A 532 32.79 -18.35 45.87
N THR A 533 33.83 -18.16 45.05
CA THR A 533 34.73 -17.04 45.18
C THR A 533 34.07 -15.72 44.80
N CYS A 534 34.57 -14.58 45.29
CA CYS A 534 34.06 -13.27 44.92
C CYS A 534 34.12 -13.00 43.41
N LYS A 535 35.10 -13.52 42.70
CA LYS A 535 35.24 -13.39 41.23
C LYS A 535 34.17 -14.21 40.49
N GLU A 536 33.89 -15.43 40.92
CA GLU A 536 32.87 -16.28 40.34
C GLU A 536 31.47 -15.70 40.58
N SER A 537 31.22 -15.22 41.80
CA SER A 537 30.01 -14.54 42.18
C SER A 537 29.74 -13.29 41.32
N ALA A 538 30.77 -12.43 41.18
CA ALA A 538 30.69 -11.24 40.33
C ALA A 538 30.40 -11.62 38.86
N ARG A 539 31.05 -12.67 38.34
CA ARG A 539 30.82 -13.17 36.96
C ARG A 539 29.39 -13.62 36.74
N ILE A 540 28.76 -14.30 37.69
CA ILE A 540 27.34 -14.74 37.60
C ILE A 540 26.43 -13.53 37.61
N ILE A 541 26.65 -12.59 38.56
CA ILE A 541 25.84 -11.38 38.69
C ILE A 541 25.92 -10.53 37.42
N ILE A 542 27.16 -10.21 36.95
CA ILE A 542 27.34 -9.43 35.72
C ILE A 542 26.80 -10.15 34.50
N GLY A 543 26.88 -11.49 34.49
CA GLY A 543 26.45 -12.34 33.37
C GLY A 543 24.96 -12.22 33.01
N HIS A 544 24.08 -11.78 33.95
CA HIS A 544 22.66 -11.68 33.63
C HIS A 544 22.38 -10.69 32.48
N VAL A 545 23.19 -9.65 32.33
CA VAL A 545 23.05 -8.68 31.22
C VAL A 545 23.25 -9.39 29.87
N THR A 546 24.33 -10.15 29.74
CA THR A 546 24.65 -10.86 28.50
C THR A 546 23.68 -12.02 28.21
N GLU A 547 23.26 -12.75 29.25
CA GLU A 547 22.23 -13.80 29.12
C GLU A 547 20.86 -13.19 28.79
N GLY A 548 20.52 -12.04 29.37
CA GLY A 548 19.30 -11.29 29.05
C GLY A 548 19.23 -10.90 27.57
N VAL A 549 20.33 -10.43 27.01
CA VAL A 549 20.41 -10.11 25.56
C VAL A 549 20.20 -11.38 24.71
N LYS A 550 20.82 -12.50 25.07
CA LYS A 550 20.63 -13.78 24.33
C LYS A 550 19.17 -14.23 24.36
N ILE A 551 18.51 -14.12 25.51
CA ILE A 551 17.08 -14.44 25.65
C ILE A 551 16.24 -13.49 24.80
N ALA A 552 16.54 -12.20 24.82
CA ALA A 552 15.85 -11.18 24.02
C ALA A 552 16.02 -11.40 22.50
N GLU A 553 17.20 -11.83 22.06
CA GLU A 553 17.47 -12.17 20.65
C GLU A 553 16.69 -13.40 20.21
N LYS A 554 16.70 -14.46 21.04
CA LYS A 554 15.92 -15.70 20.78
C LYS A 554 14.41 -15.41 20.72
N ALA A 555 13.93 -14.46 21.52
CA ALA A 555 12.54 -14.03 21.53
C ALA A 555 12.21 -12.97 20.47
N ASN A 556 13.17 -12.56 19.62
CA ASN A 556 13.03 -11.53 18.60
C ASN A 556 12.51 -10.19 19.17
N LEU A 557 12.94 -9.80 20.37
CA LEU A 557 12.56 -8.53 20.96
C LEU A 557 13.16 -7.34 20.17
N PRO A 558 12.46 -6.20 20.10
CA PRO A 558 12.95 -4.99 19.45
C PRO A 558 14.31 -4.54 20.03
N THR A 559 15.14 -3.92 19.18
CA THR A 559 16.46 -3.42 19.59
C THR A 559 16.36 -2.46 20.77
N ILE A 560 15.34 -1.59 20.79
CA ILE A 560 15.13 -0.62 21.87
C ILE A 560 14.94 -1.30 23.24
N ILE A 561 14.33 -2.48 23.28
CA ILE A 561 14.17 -3.26 24.54
C ILE A 561 15.49 -3.93 24.91
N LYS A 562 16.25 -4.45 23.95
CA LYS A 562 17.60 -4.99 24.18
C LYS A 562 18.57 -3.93 24.72
N ASP A 563 18.40 -2.69 24.27
CA ASP A 563 19.21 -1.56 24.78
C ASP A 563 18.94 -1.31 26.27
N PHE A 564 17.71 -1.45 26.76
CA PHE A 564 17.42 -1.39 28.21
C PHE A 564 18.13 -2.48 29.00
N ILE A 565 18.15 -3.72 28.50
CA ILE A 565 18.88 -4.84 29.12
C ILE A 565 20.38 -4.54 29.19
N LEU A 566 20.95 -3.96 28.14
CA LEU A 566 22.37 -3.64 28.08
C LEU A 566 22.77 -2.48 28.97
N THR A 567 21.90 -1.46 29.14
CA THR A 567 22.29 -0.17 29.68
C THR A 567 21.88 0.03 31.14
N HIS A 568 21.01 -0.82 31.74
CA HIS A 568 20.47 -0.56 33.08
C HIS A 568 21.52 -0.54 34.20
N HIS A 569 22.64 -1.23 34.02
CA HIS A 569 23.82 -1.10 34.90
C HIS A 569 24.98 -0.30 34.28
N GLY A 570 24.88 0.02 32.99
CA GLY A 570 25.93 0.74 32.26
C GLY A 570 27.29 0.08 32.39
N ARG A 571 28.31 0.90 32.69
CA ARG A 571 29.65 0.47 33.09
C ARG A 571 29.83 0.53 34.59
N GLY A 572 28.80 0.33 35.34
CA GLY A 572 28.82 0.23 36.78
C GLY A 572 29.66 -0.95 37.26
N MET A 573 29.98 -0.99 38.56
CA MET A 573 30.78 -2.05 39.18
C MET A 573 29.88 -2.86 40.13
N ALA A 574 30.10 -4.17 40.21
CA ALA A 574 29.54 -5.05 41.23
C ALA A 574 30.25 -4.81 42.56
N LYS A 575 29.99 -3.60 43.15
CA LYS A 575 30.75 -3.01 44.26
C LYS A 575 30.85 -3.95 45.46
N TYR A 576 29.81 -4.71 45.80
CA TYR A 576 29.84 -5.65 46.94
C TYR A 576 30.96 -6.69 46.81
N PHE A 577 31.04 -7.39 45.71
CA PHE A 577 32.04 -8.42 45.50
C PHE A 577 33.43 -7.85 45.28
N TYR A 578 33.54 -6.66 44.68
CA TYR A 578 34.82 -5.96 44.53
C TYR A 578 35.39 -5.57 45.88
N ILE A 579 34.58 -4.95 46.76
CA ILE A 579 35.02 -4.50 48.10
C ILE A 579 35.34 -5.71 48.96
N LYS A 580 34.51 -6.76 48.94
CA LYS A 580 34.76 -7.99 49.68
C LYS A 580 36.09 -8.65 49.24
N TYR A 581 36.32 -8.76 47.94
CA TYR A 581 37.56 -9.31 47.37
C TYR A 581 38.78 -8.45 47.76
N GLN A 582 38.68 -7.14 47.67
CA GLN A 582 39.78 -6.22 48.05
C GLN A 582 40.13 -6.32 49.53
N ASN A 583 39.11 -6.50 50.40
CA ASN A 583 39.32 -6.69 51.84
C ASN A 583 39.95 -8.07 52.17
N GLU A 584 39.63 -9.09 51.40
CA GLU A 584 40.23 -10.43 51.53
C GLU A 584 41.64 -10.50 50.97
N HIS A 585 42.01 -9.60 50.05
CA HIS A 585 43.32 -9.57 49.37
C HIS A 585 43.88 -8.15 49.33
N PRO A 586 44.27 -7.58 50.47
CA PRO A 586 44.69 -6.17 50.59
C PRO A 586 45.93 -5.84 49.78
N ASP A 587 46.82 -6.79 49.55
CA ASP A 587 48.10 -6.61 48.86
C ASP A 587 48.03 -6.89 47.33
N GLU A 588 46.88 -7.32 46.81
CA GLU A 588 46.71 -7.64 45.39
C GLU A 588 46.15 -6.42 44.63
N VAL A 589 46.76 -6.09 43.49
CA VAL A 589 46.19 -5.11 42.56
C VAL A 589 45.04 -5.76 41.81
N VAL A 590 43.83 -5.44 42.24
CA VAL A 590 42.62 -6.03 41.66
C VAL A 590 42.33 -5.44 40.32
N ASP A 591 42.16 -6.30 39.32
CA ASP A 591 41.65 -5.89 38.00
C ASP A 591 40.17 -5.54 38.10
N LYS A 592 39.85 -4.25 38.03
CA LYS A 592 38.47 -3.70 38.13
C LYS A 592 37.56 -4.16 37.01
N GLU A 593 38.11 -4.50 35.83
CA GLU A 593 37.32 -4.95 34.67
C GLU A 593 36.55 -6.25 34.98
N GLN A 594 37.10 -7.12 35.85
CA GLN A 594 36.46 -8.38 36.26
C GLN A 594 35.19 -8.17 37.09
N PHE A 595 35.04 -6.97 37.68
CA PHE A 595 33.88 -6.60 38.50
C PHE A 595 33.04 -5.52 37.84
N THR A 596 33.31 -5.15 36.57
CA THR A 596 32.64 -4.08 35.84
C THR A 596 31.66 -4.67 34.82
N TYR A 597 30.46 -4.09 34.75
CA TYR A 597 29.45 -4.45 33.75
C TYR A 597 29.91 -4.04 32.34
N PRO A 598 29.54 -4.81 31.28
CA PRO A 598 30.07 -4.58 29.95
C PRO A 598 29.60 -3.27 29.30
N GLY A 599 28.53 -2.66 29.83
CA GLY A 599 27.94 -1.44 29.26
C GLY A 599 27.17 -1.70 27.98
N PRO A 600 26.84 -0.70 27.21
CA PRO A 600 27.19 0.73 27.36
C PRO A 600 26.41 1.46 28.47
N ASN A 601 26.83 2.68 28.78
CA ASN A 601 26.03 3.59 29.63
C ASN A 601 24.74 3.99 28.91
N PRO A 602 23.70 4.40 29.67
CA PRO A 602 22.49 4.97 29.12
C PRO A 602 22.77 6.09 28.11
N PHE A 603 22.07 6.06 26.99
CA PHE A 603 22.18 7.07 25.92
C PHE A 603 20.81 7.68 25.55
N THR A 604 19.73 7.28 26.23
CA THR A 604 18.42 7.95 26.18
C THR A 604 17.96 8.31 27.59
N SER A 605 17.06 9.29 27.69
CA SER A 605 16.47 9.69 28.98
C SER A 605 15.75 8.52 29.64
N GLU A 606 15.02 7.73 28.88
CA GLU A 606 14.28 6.57 29.34
C GLU A 606 15.18 5.51 29.97
N GLN A 607 16.34 5.23 29.38
CA GLN A 607 17.33 4.30 29.94
C GLN A 607 17.94 4.83 31.24
N ALA A 608 18.22 6.14 31.31
CA ALA A 608 18.70 6.77 32.53
C ALA A 608 17.68 6.69 33.66
N LEU A 609 16.38 6.92 33.34
CA LEU A 609 15.31 6.80 34.35
C LEU A 609 15.19 5.37 34.87
N LEU A 610 15.34 4.37 34.01
CA LEU A 610 15.34 2.97 34.44
C LEU A 610 16.51 2.72 35.40
N MET A 611 17.75 3.13 35.05
CA MET A 611 18.91 2.95 35.90
C MET A 611 18.74 3.60 37.29
N MET A 612 18.18 4.81 37.33
CA MET A 612 17.90 5.50 38.61
C MET A 612 16.85 4.73 39.43
N ALA A 613 15.75 4.35 38.83
CA ALA A 613 14.64 3.68 39.50
C ALA A 613 15.03 2.29 40.00
N ASP A 614 15.75 1.51 39.18
CA ASP A 614 16.26 0.18 39.52
C ASP A 614 17.18 0.26 40.76
N THR A 615 18.20 1.11 40.71
CA THR A 615 19.16 1.28 41.81
C THR A 615 18.48 1.74 43.09
N CYS A 616 17.50 2.67 43.00
CA CYS A 616 16.79 3.18 44.16
C CYS A 616 15.85 2.13 44.75
N GLU A 617 15.12 1.35 43.90
CA GLU A 617 14.22 0.29 44.38
C GLU A 617 15.02 -0.83 45.07
N ALA A 618 16.08 -1.31 44.44
CA ALA A 618 16.90 -2.37 45.00
C ALA A 618 17.52 -1.97 46.35
N ALA A 619 18.06 -0.77 46.43
CA ALA A 619 18.72 -0.28 47.65
C ALA A 619 17.72 0.04 48.75
N SER A 620 16.52 0.50 48.43
CA SER A 620 15.46 0.82 49.43
C SER A 620 15.04 -0.38 50.25
N ARG A 621 15.13 -1.60 49.73
CA ARG A 621 14.80 -2.86 50.42
C ARG A 621 15.73 -3.13 51.62
N SER A 622 16.90 -2.54 51.64
CA SER A 622 17.90 -2.72 52.73
C SER A 622 17.83 -1.65 53.81
N LEU A 623 16.91 -0.67 53.73
CA LEU A 623 16.67 0.32 54.76
C LEU A 623 16.10 -0.31 56.03
N GLN A 624 16.58 0.11 57.19
CA GLN A 624 16.07 -0.32 58.48
C GLN A 624 14.77 0.41 58.87
N GLU A 625 14.69 1.68 58.44
CA GLU A 625 13.54 2.56 58.69
C GLU A 625 13.14 3.28 57.42
N TYR A 626 11.82 3.32 57.14
CA TYR A 626 11.25 3.96 55.97
C TYR A 626 10.68 5.34 56.28
N THR A 627 11.54 6.25 56.74
CA THR A 627 11.22 7.66 56.95
C THR A 627 11.49 8.46 55.68
N GLU A 628 10.85 9.63 55.55
CA GLU A 628 11.07 10.54 54.43
C GLU A 628 12.54 10.93 54.33
N GLU A 629 13.18 11.20 55.49
CA GLU A 629 14.60 11.58 55.53
C GLU A 629 15.53 10.44 55.09
N SER A 630 15.26 9.19 55.53
CA SER A 630 16.05 8.03 55.16
C SER A 630 15.95 7.70 53.66
N ILE A 631 14.73 7.76 53.12
CA ILE A 631 14.48 7.49 51.71
C ILE A 631 15.07 8.63 50.82
N SER A 632 14.85 9.90 51.18
CA SER A 632 15.38 11.04 50.44
C SER A 632 16.92 11.01 50.41
N SER A 633 17.53 10.81 51.57
CA SER A 633 19.00 10.69 51.68
C SER A 633 19.56 9.52 50.85
N LEU A 634 18.86 8.38 50.80
CA LEU A 634 19.23 7.24 50.00
C LEU A 634 19.16 7.58 48.49
N VAL A 635 18.04 8.12 48.03
CA VAL A 635 17.81 8.50 46.63
C VAL A 635 18.85 9.53 46.18
N ASP A 636 19.06 10.57 46.95
CA ASP A 636 20.04 11.61 46.64
C ASP A 636 21.44 11.03 46.50
N ARG A 637 21.91 10.27 47.50
CA ARG A 637 23.23 9.65 47.50
C ARG A 637 23.46 8.73 46.29
N LEU A 638 22.45 7.91 45.90
CA LEU A 638 22.61 6.95 44.82
C LEU A 638 22.63 7.65 43.46
N ILE A 639 21.72 8.58 43.23
CA ILE A 639 21.66 9.29 41.95
C ILE A 639 22.86 10.23 41.77
N ASP A 640 23.28 10.93 42.85
CA ASP A 640 24.49 11.77 42.79
C ASP A 640 25.74 10.95 42.51
N ALA A 641 25.86 9.74 43.08
CA ALA A 641 26.94 8.83 42.75
C ALA A 641 26.92 8.40 41.26
N GLN A 642 25.74 8.10 40.68
CA GLN A 642 25.64 7.78 39.26
C GLN A 642 26.02 8.95 38.36
N VAL A 643 25.65 10.19 38.75
CA VAL A 643 26.06 11.42 38.05
C VAL A 643 27.57 11.61 38.14
N ALA A 644 28.16 11.44 39.34
CA ALA A 644 29.60 11.57 39.57
C ALA A 644 30.42 10.50 38.83
N ASP A 645 29.94 9.25 38.81
CA ASP A 645 30.53 8.15 38.03
C ASP A 645 30.39 8.35 36.50
N GLY A 646 29.66 9.39 36.06
CA GLY A 646 29.50 9.76 34.66
C GLY A 646 28.58 8.82 33.88
N CYS A 647 27.64 8.12 34.53
CA CYS A 647 26.72 7.18 33.90
C CYS A 647 25.81 7.84 32.83
N PHE A 648 25.55 9.13 32.97
CA PHE A 648 24.61 9.88 32.11
C PHE A 648 25.26 10.82 31.08
N LYS A 649 26.60 10.68 30.85
CA LYS A 649 27.35 11.58 29.94
C LYS A 649 26.86 11.56 28.50
N ASP A 650 26.38 10.42 28.05
CA ASP A 650 25.92 10.22 26.68
C ASP A 650 24.40 10.35 26.54
N CYS A 651 23.71 10.75 27.63
CA CYS A 651 22.26 10.83 27.75
C CYS A 651 21.77 12.28 27.63
N PRO A 652 20.66 12.57 26.91
CA PRO A 652 20.10 13.92 26.82
C PRO A 652 19.26 14.34 28.04
N ILE A 653 19.55 13.79 29.22
CA ILE A 653 18.87 14.15 30.48
C ILE A 653 19.48 15.42 31.07
N THR A 654 18.64 16.33 31.57
CA THR A 654 19.07 17.58 32.17
C THR A 654 19.17 17.48 33.70
N PHE A 655 19.93 18.38 34.32
CA PHE A 655 19.97 18.49 35.80
C PHE A 655 18.59 18.76 36.40
N ARG A 656 17.69 19.45 35.69
CA ARG A 656 16.31 19.66 36.09
C ARG A 656 15.54 18.34 36.13
N ASP A 657 15.72 17.51 35.10
CA ASP A 657 15.06 16.20 35.00
C ASP A 657 15.54 15.26 36.12
N ILE A 658 16.84 15.30 36.43
CA ILE A 658 17.43 14.54 37.54
C ILE A 658 16.83 14.98 38.88
N ALA A 659 16.69 16.30 39.11
CA ALA A 659 16.08 16.81 40.36
C ALA A 659 14.60 16.38 40.48
N GLN A 660 13.84 16.41 39.36
CA GLN A 660 12.48 15.92 39.34
C GLN A 660 12.40 14.39 39.55
N ALA A 661 13.35 13.63 38.98
CA ALA A 661 13.42 12.19 39.18
C ALA A 661 13.64 11.84 40.67
N LYS A 662 14.57 12.52 41.36
CA LYS A 662 14.83 12.35 42.77
C LYS A 662 13.56 12.59 43.62
N GLN A 663 12.86 13.71 43.35
CA GLN A 663 11.63 14.04 44.03
C GLN A 663 10.56 12.95 43.85
N VAL A 664 10.27 12.57 42.62
CA VAL A 664 9.22 11.56 42.31
C VAL A 664 9.58 10.20 42.91
N LEU A 665 10.84 9.76 42.81
CA LEU A 665 11.30 8.49 43.37
C LEU A 665 11.13 8.48 44.90
N THR A 666 11.49 9.57 45.59
CA THR A 666 11.28 9.69 47.05
C THR A 666 9.78 9.58 47.40
N GLU A 667 8.93 10.38 46.76
CA GLU A 667 7.49 10.38 47.00
C GLU A 667 6.88 8.98 46.78
N ARG A 668 7.27 8.29 45.72
CA ARG A 668 6.74 6.97 45.35
C ARG A 668 7.26 5.84 46.23
N LEU A 669 8.55 5.86 46.60
CA LEU A 669 9.14 4.89 47.53
C LEU A 669 8.49 5.02 48.93
N MET A 670 8.24 6.24 49.41
CA MET A 670 7.46 6.48 50.60
C MET A 670 6.07 5.84 50.55
N SER A 671 5.39 6.02 49.39
CA SER A 671 4.05 5.43 49.20
C SER A 671 4.07 3.89 49.16
N ILE A 672 5.13 3.27 48.63
CA ILE A 672 5.29 1.81 48.59
C ILE A 672 5.52 1.21 49.94
N TYR A 673 6.33 1.86 50.80
CA TYR A 673 6.70 1.37 52.12
C TYR A 673 5.85 1.95 53.25
N HIS A 674 4.72 2.62 52.92
CA HIS A 674 3.80 3.13 53.93
C HIS A 674 3.26 1.98 54.80
N THR A 675 3.57 2.05 56.10
CA THR A 675 3.13 1.05 57.09
C THR A 675 1.60 1.04 57.19
N ARG A 676 1.00 -0.13 57.02
CA ARG A 676 -0.43 -0.31 57.27
C ARG A 676 -0.69 -0.19 58.76
N ILE A 677 -1.76 0.50 59.15
CA ILE A 677 -2.23 0.57 60.51
C ILE A 677 -2.48 -0.86 61.00
N GLN A 678 -1.80 -1.26 62.09
CA GLN A 678 -2.11 -2.54 62.75
C GLN A 678 -3.53 -2.48 63.28
N TYR A 679 -4.34 -3.47 62.90
CA TYR A 679 -5.69 -3.61 63.49
C TYR A 679 -5.54 -3.93 64.96
N PRO A 680 -6.22 -3.18 65.87
CA PRO A 680 -6.20 -3.48 67.31
C PRO A 680 -6.80 -4.86 67.51
N GLU A 681 -6.13 -5.67 68.35
CA GLU A 681 -6.70 -6.94 68.83
C GLU A 681 -7.86 -6.71 69.75
N LEU A 682 -8.96 -7.44 69.59
CA LEU A 682 -10.07 -7.49 70.52
C LEU A 682 -9.52 -8.02 71.86
N LYS A 683 -9.49 -7.18 72.85
CA LYS A 683 -9.26 -7.67 74.25
C LYS A 683 -10.33 -8.69 74.57
N LYS A 684 -9.95 -9.94 74.66
CA LYS A 684 -10.83 -10.97 75.28
C LYS A 684 -10.96 -10.63 76.74
N GLU A 685 -12.22 -10.37 77.20
CA GLU A 685 -12.58 -10.33 78.61
C GLU A 685 -12.37 -11.67 79.31
#